data_aa8e84cfdfd4956342c5ea40b9655003
#
_entry.id   aa8e84cfdfd4956342c5ea40b9655003
#
_cell.length_a   1.000
_cell.length_b   1.000
_cell.length_c   1.000
_cell.angle_alpha   90.00
_cell.angle_beta   90.00
_cell.angle_gamma   90.00
#
_symmetry.space_group_name_H-M   'P 1'
#
loop_
_entity.id
_entity.type
_entity.pdbx_description
1 polymer ?
#
loop_
_entity_poly.entity_id
_entity_poly.type
_entity_poly.pdbx_seq_one_letter_code
_entity_poly.pdbx_strand_id
1 'polypeptide(L)'
;TDVAKKWVYYSPAFFLLQFLLVLNFIAAWSRQGYVKQKRWALLTVHLAFVVILGGALTTFLFGKEGTVNIREGSKTDEMIIRTADGVSVEKLPFMLELTDFRLNRYPGSASPSSYESDLLVHVDGRVQEAKVFMNNVLDVKGYRFFQASYDRDELGTILSVNRDVAGRTITYTGYFLLFCGFLLTFFTKNSRLRRLGRQLKSLREESKHLTLALILLIIATVSQAQTAENTANVAIPQAQAAESTPNLLIPPEHAAQFAALPVQSDGRIMPMHTLSSEIVRKVYKELKMGQFNPEQFLLSFLAEPQLWIHEPIIAIDNREISSLYGLPKDWASYAQFFDGNGNYKLLQQMQLIYGKLPAERSATDKDMMKLDERVNIIFQLLDYSLLRIYPDPGDETHTWYPPNVSPSIFPKEDSLFVADCFRNYLAEVSRSLQSGEWSKPGQLLAEIREFQLKNDIGAHIDVGKIQAEISYNRMRIFDRCKLSYFILGGLMLVLAFMQLLKKRKWADTTIKVLSVAILCAFLIHAFGMGMRWYIGGYAPWSNSYETMVYVAWATVLAGVVFGRKSTITMALATLFGGIILFVSGLNWMDPQIGTLVPVLKSPWLMFHVAVIVAAYGFFGIGFLLGIVNLSLTAFAKKSELIRFRIKELSITNNMALLVGLTLMTIGTFLGAVWANESWGRYWGWDPKETWALITMIVYSIVTHIHLVKKRDNLWLFNLLSVLAFASVLMTFFGVNYLLSGMHSYGVTDGVSTVFIYIVLAFVAVGILGVLSYRKRRYEPY
;
A
#
# COMPACT_ATOMS: atom_id res chain seq x y z
N THR A 1 6.96 15.19 -18.47
CA THR A 1 6.46 16.15 -17.45
C THR A 1 6.66 17.59 -17.89
N ASP A 2 7.79 17.96 -18.49
CA ASP A 2 8.11 19.36 -18.83
C ASP A 2 7.21 19.90 -19.96
N VAL A 3 6.85 19.06 -20.92
CA VAL A 3 5.86 19.42 -21.97
C VAL A 3 4.50 19.73 -21.32
N ALA A 4 4.03 18.90 -20.39
CA ALA A 4 2.77 19.14 -19.70
C ALA A 4 2.83 20.39 -18.80
N LYS A 5 3.96 20.64 -18.12
CA LYS A 5 4.16 21.87 -17.35
C LYS A 5 4.03 23.11 -18.24
N LYS A 6 4.74 23.15 -19.37
CA LYS A 6 4.76 24.28 -20.30
C LYS A 6 3.40 24.51 -20.97
N TRP A 7 2.76 23.46 -21.50
CA TRP A 7 1.58 23.61 -22.34
C TRP A 7 0.23 23.51 -21.60
N VAL A 8 0.21 22.95 -20.40
CA VAL A 8 -1.01 22.78 -19.61
C VAL A 8 -0.95 23.60 -18.33
N TYR A 9 -0.07 23.25 -17.39
CA TYR A 9 -0.14 23.77 -16.02
C TYR A 9 0.32 25.23 -15.87
N TYR A 10 1.22 25.70 -16.72
CA TYR A 10 1.67 27.10 -16.77
C TYR A 10 1.11 27.87 -17.98
N SER A 11 0.08 27.34 -18.63
CA SER A 11 -0.58 28.01 -19.75
C SER A 11 -1.48 29.15 -19.25
N PRO A 12 -1.63 30.24 -20.04
CA PRO A 12 -2.57 31.31 -19.72
C PRO A 12 -4.01 30.83 -19.56
N ALA A 13 -4.41 29.79 -20.32
CA ALA A 13 -5.73 29.18 -20.22
C ALA A 13 -5.97 28.55 -18.83
N PHE A 14 -4.96 27.90 -18.26
CA PHE A 14 -5.06 27.30 -16.93
C PHE A 14 -5.16 28.35 -15.82
N PHE A 15 -4.39 29.44 -15.92
CA PHE A 15 -4.51 30.58 -14.98
C PHE A 15 -5.89 31.24 -15.10
N LEU A 16 -6.43 31.39 -16.31
CA LEU A 16 -7.78 31.91 -16.51
C LEU A 16 -8.83 31.01 -15.84
N LEU A 17 -8.72 29.68 -15.98
CA LEU A 17 -9.61 28.73 -15.30
C LEU A 17 -9.56 28.86 -13.78
N GLN A 18 -8.38 28.99 -13.21
CA GLN A 18 -8.22 29.21 -11.74
C GLN A 18 -8.84 30.53 -11.30
N PHE A 19 -8.65 31.60 -12.07
CA PHE A 19 -9.26 32.89 -11.81
C PHE A 19 -10.80 32.81 -11.87
N LEU A 20 -11.35 32.16 -12.89
CA LEU A 20 -12.80 31.93 -13.00
C LEU A 20 -13.35 31.07 -11.85
N LEU A 21 -12.56 30.11 -11.34
CA LEU A 21 -12.91 29.33 -10.17
C LEU A 21 -12.99 30.21 -8.90
N VAL A 22 -12.05 31.11 -8.71
CA VAL A 22 -12.08 32.09 -7.59
C VAL A 22 -13.32 32.97 -7.69
N LEU A 23 -13.62 33.51 -8.86
CA LEU A 23 -14.83 34.31 -9.09
C LEU A 23 -16.12 33.51 -8.80
N ASN A 24 -16.12 32.23 -9.17
CA ASN A 24 -17.25 31.32 -8.89
C ASN A 24 -17.45 31.12 -7.36
N PHE A 25 -16.37 30.94 -6.61
CA PHE A 25 -16.46 30.82 -5.15
C PHE A 25 -17.03 32.12 -4.53
N ILE A 26 -16.56 33.29 -4.94
CA ILE A 26 -17.05 34.58 -4.45
C ILE A 26 -18.53 34.77 -4.81
N ALA A 27 -18.90 34.45 -6.04
CA ALA A 27 -20.30 34.50 -6.48
C ALA A 27 -21.19 33.52 -5.71
N ALA A 28 -20.69 32.33 -5.39
CA ALA A 28 -21.41 31.34 -4.59
C ALA A 28 -21.67 31.84 -3.15
N TRP A 29 -20.71 32.52 -2.53
CA TRP A 29 -20.90 33.12 -1.19
C TRP A 29 -22.08 34.09 -1.18
N SER A 30 -22.13 34.97 -2.18
CA SER A 30 -23.17 35.98 -2.32
C SER A 30 -24.54 35.34 -2.64
N ARG A 31 -24.60 34.49 -3.69
CA ARG A 31 -25.85 33.84 -4.14
C ARG A 31 -26.44 32.89 -3.10
N GLN A 32 -25.62 32.13 -2.40
CA GLN A 32 -26.03 31.18 -1.37
C GLN A 32 -26.25 31.84 0.00
N GLY A 33 -25.88 33.11 0.14
CA GLY A 33 -26.04 33.89 1.37
C GLY A 33 -25.33 33.27 2.56
N TYR A 34 -24.12 32.75 2.42
CA TYR A 34 -23.41 32.02 3.49
C TYR A 34 -23.21 32.85 4.73
N VAL A 35 -22.92 34.15 4.62
CA VAL A 35 -22.75 35.08 5.72
C VAL A 35 -24.12 35.35 6.38
N LYS A 36 -25.16 35.68 5.58
CA LYS A 36 -26.51 35.96 6.09
C LYS A 36 -27.12 34.75 6.83
N GLN A 37 -26.84 33.52 6.34
CA GLN A 37 -27.34 32.27 6.91
C GLN A 37 -26.41 31.69 8.00
N LYS A 38 -25.35 32.41 8.39
CA LYS A 38 -24.34 31.98 9.38
C LYS A 38 -23.73 30.59 9.06
N ARG A 39 -23.51 30.27 7.76
CA ARG A 39 -22.93 29.00 7.30
C ARG A 39 -21.40 29.09 7.30
N TRP A 40 -20.82 29.43 8.44
CA TRP A 40 -19.41 29.70 8.59
C TRP A 40 -18.49 28.56 8.13
N ALA A 41 -18.85 27.31 8.43
CA ALA A 41 -18.08 26.13 8.01
C ALA A 41 -17.90 26.05 6.49
N LEU A 42 -18.98 26.27 5.72
CA LEU A 42 -18.91 26.26 4.26
C LEU A 42 -18.13 27.46 3.71
N LEU A 43 -18.34 28.65 4.31
CA LEU A 43 -17.59 29.84 3.93
C LEU A 43 -16.08 29.62 4.13
N THR A 44 -15.68 29.08 5.30
CA THR A 44 -14.26 28.83 5.61
C THR A 44 -13.63 27.85 4.63
N VAL A 45 -14.30 26.75 4.27
CA VAL A 45 -13.78 25.78 3.29
C VAL A 45 -13.55 26.43 1.92
N HIS A 46 -14.52 27.21 1.40
CA HIS A 46 -14.36 27.85 0.08
C HIS A 46 -13.38 29.02 0.12
N LEU A 47 -13.32 29.78 1.21
CA LEU A 47 -12.32 30.82 1.42
C LEU A 47 -10.91 30.23 1.46
N ALA A 48 -10.74 29.09 2.12
CA ALA A 48 -9.46 28.39 2.16
C ALA A 48 -8.89 28.09 0.77
N PHE A 49 -9.71 27.63 -0.17
CA PHE A 49 -9.27 27.41 -1.55
C PHE A 49 -8.85 28.72 -2.25
N VAL A 50 -9.56 29.82 -2.00
CA VAL A 50 -9.16 31.13 -2.55
C VAL A 50 -7.80 31.56 -2.01
N VAL A 51 -7.57 31.38 -0.69
CA VAL A 51 -6.28 31.69 -0.06
C VAL A 51 -5.18 30.78 -0.59
N ILE A 52 -5.42 29.47 -0.76
CA ILE A 52 -4.46 28.52 -1.34
C ILE A 52 -4.07 28.93 -2.75
N LEU A 53 -5.05 29.26 -3.61
CA LEU A 53 -4.79 29.72 -4.98
C LEU A 53 -4.04 31.04 -5.00
N GLY A 54 -4.34 31.97 -4.07
CA GLY A 54 -3.59 33.20 -3.89
C GLY A 54 -2.14 32.96 -3.48
N GLY A 55 -1.90 32.02 -2.57
CA GLY A 55 -0.56 31.58 -2.16
C GLY A 55 0.21 30.96 -3.31
N ALA A 56 -0.42 30.05 -4.08
CA ALA A 56 0.19 29.44 -5.26
C ALA A 56 0.56 30.47 -6.35
N LEU A 57 -0.28 31.49 -6.57
CA LEU A 57 0.03 32.59 -7.48
C LEU A 57 1.21 33.43 -6.95
N THR A 58 1.27 33.69 -5.65
CA THR A 58 2.40 34.40 -5.01
C THR A 58 3.70 33.64 -5.19
N THR A 59 3.69 32.31 -4.97
CA THR A 59 4.87 31.46 -5.21
C THR A 59 5.28 31.48 -6.68
N PHE A 60 4.33 31.38 -7.61
CA PHE A 60 4.62 31.40 -9.04
C PHE A 60 5.29 32.72 -9.48
N LEU A 61 4.85 33.87 -8.92
CA LEU A 61 5.37 35.19 -9.29
C LEU A 61 6.68 35.55 -8.59
N PHE A 62 6.88 35.14 -7.34
CA PHE A 62 7.96 35.62 -6.47
C PHE A 62 8.85 34.51 -5.93
N GLY A 63 8.47 33.24 -6.05
CA GLY A 63 9.26 32.10 -5.60
C GLY A 63 10.51 31.91 -6.46
N LYS A 64 11.62 31.53 -5.82
CA LYS A 64 12.86 31.14 -6.50
C LYS A 64 13.25 29.74 -6.07
N GLU A 65 13.55 28.87 -7.01
CA GLU A 65 14.02 27.50 -6.77
C GLU A 65 15.38 27.31 -7.43
N GLY A 66 16.31 26.64 -6.74
CA GLY A 66 17.63 26.35 -7.26
C GLY A 66 18.28 25.17 -6.55
N THR A 67 19.54 24.94 -6.85
CA THR A 67 20.38 23.91 -6.19
C THR A 67 21.70 24.51 -5.77
N VAL A 68 22.26 24.03 -4.67
CA VAL A 68 23.58 24.35 -4.19
C VAL A 68 24.37 23.06 -4.07
N ASN A 69 25.53 23.00 -4.73
CA ASN A 69 26.46 21.89 -4.63
C ASN A 69 27.65 22.31 -3.78
N ILE A 70 27.96 21.52 -2.75
CA ILE A 70 29.08 21.84 -1.83
C ILE A 70 29.85 20.53 -1.61
N ARG A 71 31.17 20.59 -1.74
CA ARG A 71 32.08 19.51 -1.36
C ARG A 71 32.62 19.74 0.05
N GLU A 72 33.00 18.66 0.71
CA GLU A 72 33.60 18.70 2.04
C GLU A 72 34.82 19.66 2.08
N GLY A 73 34.89 20.47 3.14
CA GLY A 73 35.91 21.47 3.32
C GLY A 73 35.78 22.69 2.41
N SER A 74 34.78 22.76 1.51
CA SER A 74 34.60 23.91 0.63
C SER A 74 33.48 24.85 1.11
N LYS A 75 33.54 26.09 0.62
CA LYS A 75 32.54 27.14 0.91
C LYS A 75 31.91 27.63 -0.36
N THR A 76 30.59 27.95 -0.31
CA THR A 76 29.90 28.56 -1.44
C THR A 76 28.87 29.56 -0.97
N ASP A 77 28.69 30.64 -1.75
CA ASP A 77 27.60 31.60 -1.68
C ASP A 77 26.75 31.59 -2.97
N GLU A 78 26.89 30.56 -3.80
CA GLU A 78 26.26 30.47 -5.10
C GLU A 78 25.11 29.44 -5.13
N MET A 79 23.98 29.88 -5.69
CA MET A 79 22.82 29.05 -5.98
C MET A 79 22.62 28.93 -7.48
N ILE A 80 22.53 27.74 -7.99
CA ILE A 80 22.33 27.41 -9.42
C ILE A 80 20.82 27.33 -9.68
N ILE A 81 20.31 28.24 -10.53
CA ILE A 81 18.91 28.25 -10.99
C ILE A 81 18.86 27.71 -12.40
N ARG A 82 18.09 26.66 -12.64
CA ARG A 82 17.84 26.10 -13.96
C ARG A 82 16.48 26.59 -14.49
N THR A 83 16.48 27.37 -15.56
CA THR A 83 15.29 27.84 -16.25
C THR A 83 15.20 27.22 -17.65
N ALA A 84 14.05 27.39 -18.33
CA ALA A 84 13.89 26.93 -19.70
C ALA A 84 14.90 27.61 -20.69
N ASP A 85 15.38 28.80 -20.34
CA ASP A 85 16.27 29.62 -21.15
C ASP A 85 17.77 29.39 -20.84
N GLY A 86 18.08 28.53 -19.83
CA GLY A 86 19.45 28.20 -19.47
C GLY A 86 19.71 28.08 -17.97
N VAL A 87 20.98 28.07 -17.62
CA VAL A 87 21.46 28.00 -16.23
C VAL A 87 21.93 29.38 -15.83
N SER A 88 21.43 29.88 -14.69
CA SER A 88 21.88 31.14 -14.07
C SER A 88 22.39 30.89 -12.66
N VAL A 89 23.36 31.70 -12.22
CA VAL A 89 23.90 31.62 -10.85
C VAL A 89 23.45 32.88 -10.09
N GLU A 90 22.85 32.68 -8.93
CA GLU A 90 22.47 33.79 -8.02
C GLU A 90 23.26 33.67 -6.72
N LYS A 91 23.77 34.82 -6.21
CA LYS A 91 24.49 34.87 -4.95
C LYS A 91 23.54 34.88 -3.75
N LEU A 92 23.86 34.04 -2.79
CA LEU A 92 23.20 34.00 -1.48
C LEU A 92 23.72 35.14 -0.59
N PRO A 93 22.90 35.74 0.30
CA PRO A 93 23.31 36.77 1.22
C PRO A 93 24.04 36.22 2.47
N PHE A 94 24.61 35.01 2.39
CA PHE A 94 25.39 34.30 3.40
C PHE A 94 26.23 33.23 2.68
N MET A 95 27.18 32.65 3.40
CA MET A 95 28.06 31.61 2.89
C MET A 95 27.79 30.30 3.62
N LEU A 96 27.76 29.21 2.89
CA LEU A 96 27.65 27.85 3.41
C LEU A 96 28.99 27.13 3.27
N GLU A 97 29.39 26.42 4.31
CA GLU A 97 30.57 25.54 4.33
C GLU A 97 30.15 24.16 4.74
N LEU A 98 30.49 23.16 3.95
CA LEU A 98 30.25 21.74 4.29
C LEU A 98 31.43 21.23 5.10
N THR A 99 31.21 20.84 6.34
CA THR A 99 32.24 20.26 7.20
C THR A 99 32.33 18.77 7.09
N ASP A 100 31.21 18.09 6.94
CA ASP A 100 31.16 16.65 6.88
C ASP A 100 29.88 16.17 6.16
N PHE A 101 30.00 15.18 5.30
CA PHE A 101 28.89 14.50 4.66
C PHE A 101 28.89 13.00 5.02
N ARG A 102 27.79 12.51 5.54
CA ARG A 102 27.66 11.10 5.93
C ARG A 102 26.53 10.41 5.19
N LEU A 103 26.85 9.32 4.52
CA LEU A 103 25.89 8.38 3.96
C LEU A 103 25.75 7.17 4.90
N ASN A 104 24.74 7.21 5.73
CA ASN A 104 24.41 6.08 6.59
C ASN A 104 23.68 5.01 5.78
N ARG A 105 24.10 3.77 5.90
CA ARG A 105 23.47 2.63 5.24
C ARG A 105 22.74 1.75 6.27
N TYR A 106 21.82 0.95 5.80
CA TYR A 106 21.26 -0.11 6.63
C TYR A 106 22.32 -1.18 6.89
N PRO A 107 22.37 -1.77 8.08
CA PRO A 107 23.38 -2.75 8.46
C PRO A 107 23.53 -3.87 7.43
N GLY A 108 24.74 -4.10 6.94
CA GLY A 108 25.03 -5.12 5.93
C GLY A 108 24.37 -4.91 4.56
N SER A 109 23.95 -3.70 4.21
CA SER A 109 23.29 -3.37 2.94
C SER A 109 23.93 -2.15 2.29
N ALA A 110 23.93 -2.11 0.95
CA ALA A 110 24.28 -0.92 0.19
C ALA A 110 23.15 0.15 0.20
N SER A 111 21.96 -0.19 0.71
CA SER A 111 20.80 0.70 0.72
C SER A 111 20.95 1.83 1.73
N PRO A 112 20.79 3.11 1.33
CA PRO A 112 20.85 4.23 2.25
C PRO A 112 19.76 4.16 3.32
N SER A 113 20.12 4.41 4.57
CA SER A 113 19.19 4.61 5.68
C SER A 113 18.97 6.08 6.01
N SER A 114 19.99 6.91 5.81
CA SER A 114 19.94 8.38 5.83
C SER A 114 21.17 8.96 5.12
N TYR A 115 21.10 10.19 4.68
CA TYR A 115 22.26 10.99 4.30
C TYR A 115 22.14 12.36 4.95
N GLU A 116 23.26 12.83 5.49
CA GLU A 116 23.35 13.96 6.41
C GLU A 116 24.48 14.86 6.01
N SER A 117 24.25 16.19 6.05
CA SER A 117 25.22 17.21 5.76
C SER A 117 25.38 18.12 6.99
N ASP A 118 26.55 18.16 7.56
CA ASP A 118 26.89 19.10 8.62
C ASP A 118 27.47 20.38 8.00
N LEU A 119 26.83 21.50 8.27
CA LEU A 119 27.10 22.78 7.63
C LEU A 119 27.51 23.85 8.67
N LEU A 120 28.45 24.71 8.31
CA LEU A 120 28.67 25.97 8.95
C LEU A 120 28.06 27.10 8.10
N VAL A 121 27.15 27.85 8.70
CA VAL A 121 26.48 28.98 8.06
C VAL A 121 27.10 30.27 8.53
N HIS A 122 27.78 30.96 7.62
CA HIS A 122 28.42 32.27 7.89
C HIS A 122 27.43 33.37 7.53
N VAL A 123 26.82 33.97 8.54
CA VAL A 123 25.78 35.00 8.37
C VAL A 123 26.03 36.18 9.30
N ASP A 124 26.04 37.39 8.76
CA ASP A 124 26.22 38.67 9.51
C ASP A 124 27.42 38.63 10.48
N GLY A 125 28.55 38.04 10.05
CA GLY A 125 29.78 37.93 10.85
C GLY A 125 29.73 36.86 11.95
N ARG A 126 28.67 36.05 12.02
CA ARG A 126 28.53 34.94 12.96
C ARG A 126 28.57 33.61 12.19
N VAL A 127 29.09 32.59 12.84
CA VAL A 127 29.08 31.20 12.33
C VAL A 127 28.09 30.41 13.15
N GLN A 128 27.18 29.72 12.48
CA GLN A 128 26.18 28.84 13.10
C GLN A 128 26.36 27.44 12.56
N GLU A 129 26.41 26.46 13.43
CA GLU A 129 26.36 25.06 13.06
C GLU A 129 24.93 24.66 12.69
N ALA A 130 24.79 23.94 11.60
CA ALA A 130 23.52 23.46 11.12
C ALA A 130 23.67 22.05 10.54
N LYS A 131 22.62 21.25 10.65
CA LYS A 131 22.58 19.90 10.10
C LYS A 131 21.39 19.76 9.18
N VAL A 132 21.62 19.31 7.95
CA VAL A 132 20.58 19.05 6.95
C VAL A 132 20.57 17.56 6.61
N PHE A 133 19.41 16.94 6.70
CA PHE A 133 19.19 15.54 6.32
C PHE A 133 17.77 15.37 5.79
N MET A 134 17.43 14.17 5.27
CA MET A 134 16.10 13.93 4.71
C MET A 134 14.99 14.27 5.72
N ASN A 135 14.00 15.04 5.26
CA ASN A 135 12.88 15.55 6.07
C ASN A 135 13.28 16.50 7.22
N ASN A 136 14.52 17.01 7.22
CA ASN A 136 14.98 18.06 8.15
C ASN A 136 15.62 19.20 7.36
N VAL A 137 14.99 20.35 7.42
CA VAL A 137 15.31 21.52 6.60
C VAL A 137 16.12 22.57 7.37
N LEU A 138 16.93 23.34 6.66
CA LEU A 138 17.63 24.50 7.19
C LEU A 138 17.02 25.80 6.63
N ASP A 139 16.50 26.65 7.50
CA ASP A 139 15.98 27.98 7.14
C ASP A 139 17.01 29.08 7.50
N VAL A 140 17.49 29.84 6.49
CA VAL A 140 18.42 30.98 6.69
C VAL A 140 17.97 32.16 5.84
N LYS A 141 17.70 33.32 6.47
CA LYS A 141 17.30 34.58 5.78
C LYS A 141 16.20 34.41 4.72
N GLY A 142 15.26 33.49 4.95
CA GLY A 142 14.15 33.21 4.03
C GLY A 142 14.45 32.22 2.92
N TYR A 143 15.68 31.72 2.83
CA TYR A 143 16.06 30.58 2.03
C TYR A 143 15.90 29.29 2.84
N ARG A 144 15.35 28.27 2.24
CA ARG A 144 15.14 26.95 2.82
C ARG A 144 15.92 25.91 2.03
N PHE A 145 16.75 25.15 2.73
CA PHE A 145 17.63 24.13 2.16
C PHE A 145 17.13 22.74 2.51
N PHE A 146 17.18 21.86 1.54
CA PHE A 146 16.71 20.48 1.62
C PHE A 146 17.80 19.53 1.12
N GLN A 147 17.97 18.40 1.76
CA GLN A 147 18.84 17.36 1.28
C GLN A 147 18.23 16.71 0.02
N ALA A 148 18.79 16.95 -1.16
CA ALA A 148 18.26 16.42 -2.43
C ALA A 148 19.02 15.21 -2.93
N SER A 149 20.35 15.27 -2.93
CA SER A 149 21.22 14.20 -3.45
C SER A 149 22.63 14.37 -2.88
N TYR A 150 23.56 13.59 -3.38
CA TYR A 150 24.97 13.64 -3.02
C TYR A 150 25.84 13.28 -4.22
N ASP A 151 27.13 13.58 -4.15
CA ASP A 151 28.10 13.25 -5.18
C ASP A 151 28.39 11.73 -5.19
N ARG A 152 28.75 11.18 -6.36
CA ARG A 152 28.98 9.74 -6.51
C ARG A 152 30.14 9.20 -5.67
N ASP A 153 31.09 10.08 -5.34
CA ASP A 153 32.26 9.77 -4.51
C ASP A 153 31.97 9.94 -3.00
N GLU A 154 30.72 10.30 -2.64
CA GLU A 154 30.26 10.50 -1.27
C GLU A 154 30.99 11.62 -0.49
N LEU A 155 31.70 12.52 -1.20
CA LEU A 155 32.46 13.64 -0.63
C LEU A 155 31.79 15.00 -0.84
N GLY A 156 30.51 15.03 -1.15
CA GLY A 156 29.79 16.27 -1.39
C GLY A 156 28.29 16.11 -1.37
N THR A 157 27.61 17.20 -1.10
CA THR A 157 26.15 17.26 -1.00
C THR A 157 25.53 18.15 -2.06
N ILE A 158 24.34 17.77 -2.52
CA ILE A 158 23.50 18.57 -3.40
C ILE A 158 22.25 18.96 -2.62
N LEU A 159 22.14 20.23 -2.28
CA LEU A 159 21.00 20.78 -1.57
C LEU A 159 20.05 21.45 -2.56
N SER A 160 18.76 21.14 -2.50
CA SER A 160 17.71 21.94 -3.13
C SER A 160 17.43 23.17 -2.29
N VAL A 161 17.23 24.30 -2.94
CA VAL A 161 17.04 25.59 -2.27
C VAL A 161 15.75 26.23 -2.75
N ASN A 162 14.92 26.70 -1.82
CA ASN A 162 13.70 27.43 -2.12
C ASN A 162 13.66 28.74 -1.33
N ARG A 163 13.34 29.85 -2.01
CA ARG A 163 13.04 31.13 -1.41
C ARG A 163 11.60 31.52 -1.69
N ASP A 164 10.67 31.13 -0.82
CA ASP A 164 9.24 31.42 -0.94
C ASP A 164 8.58 31.62 0.44
N VAL A 165 8.97 32.63 1.17
CA VAL A 165 8.41 32.90 2.50
C VAL A 165 6.95 33.33 2.40
N ALA A 166 6.63 34.26 1.47
CA ALA A 166 5.29 34.84 1.35
C ALA A 166 4.28 33.82 0.82
N GLY A 167 4.57 33.16 -0.30
CA GLY A 167 3.68 32.17 -0.91
C GLY A 167 3.43 30.99 0.03
N ARG A 168 4.49 30.47 0.67
CA ARG A 168 4.39 29.41 1.68
C ARG A 168 3.50 29.80 2.85
N THR A 169 3.67 31.00 3.43
CA THR A 169 2.88 31.47 4.57
C THR A 169 1.40 31.58 4.20
N ILE A 170 1.09 32.16 3.04
CA ILE A 170 -0.30 32.30 2.55
C ILE A 170 -0.90 30.91 2.30
N THR A 171 -0.18 30.02 1.61
CA THR A 171 -0.64 28.68 1.30
C THR A 171 -0.91 27.86 2.57
N TYR A 172 -0.02 27.86 3.55
CA TYR A 172 -0.22 27.15 4.82
C TYR A 172 -1.35 27.73 5.66
N THR A 173 -1.55 29.04 5.61
CA THR A 173 -2.75 29.67 6.20
C THR A 173 -4.02 29.12 5.54
N GLY A 174 -4.01 28.96 4.22
CA GLY A 174 -5.08 28.32 3.49
C GLY A 174 -5.31 26.84 3.90
N TYR A 175 -4.26 26.04 4.10
CA TYR A 175 -4.37 24.66 4.58
C TYR A 175 -4.95 24.59 5.99
N PHE A 176 -4.53 25.47 6.88
CA PHE A 176 -5.08 25.56 8.21
C PHE A 176 -6.57 25.93 8.21
N LEU A 177 -6.96 26.93 7.42
CA LEU A 177 -8.36 27.32 7.24
C LEU A 177 -9.19 26.16 6.68
N LEU A 178 -8.64 25.41 5.72
CA LEU A 178 -9.32 24.26 5.11
C LEU A 178 -9.58 23.15 6.13
N PHE A 179 -8.57 22.81 6.92
CA PHE A 179 -8.68 21.83 8.00
C PHE A 179 -9.74 22.26 9.03
N CYS A 180 -9.66 23.49 9.51
CA CYS A 180 -10.65 24.05 10.44
C CYS A 180 -12.07 24.06 9.83
N GLY A 181 -12.21 24.45 8.56
CA GLY A 181 -13.48 24.49 7.86
C GLY A 181 -14.12 23.10 7.74
N PHE A 182 -13.33 22.07 7.43
CA PHE A 182 -13.83 20.70 7.40
C PHE A 182 -14.20 20.17 8.79
N LEU A 183 -13.39 20.43 9.81
CA LEU A 183 -13.77 20.11 11.20
C LEU A 183 -15.10 20.75 11.59
N LEU A 184 -15.23 22.04 11.34
CA LEU A 184 -16.48 22.76 11.59
C LEU A 184 -17.67 22.15 10.86
N THR A 185 -17.46 21.62 9.64
CA THR A 185 -18.51 20.94 8.85
C THR A 185 -19.04 19.69 9.55
N PHE A 186 -18.23 18.95 10.30
CA PHE A 186 -18.69 17.81 11.08
C PHE A 186 -19.45 18.19 12.35
N PHE A 187 -19.03 19.28 13.02
CA PHE A 187 -19.58 19.67 14.33
C PHE A 187 -20.78 20.62 14.23
N THR A 188 -20.93 21.36 13.14
CA THR A 188 -22.02 22.35 12.99
C THR A 188 -23.40 21.67 12.90
N LYS A 189 -24.38 22.16 13.66
CA LYS A 189 -25.78 21.62 13.72
C LYS A 189 -26.46 21.60 12.34
N ASN A 190 -26.18 22.56 11.47
CA ASN A 190 -26.77 22.72 10.15
C ASN A 190 -25.89 22.17 8.99
N SER A 191 -24.90 21.37 9.32
CA SER A 191 -24.03 20.78 8.28
C SER A 191 -24.80 19.84 7.35
N ARG A 192 -24.32 19.71 6.11
CA ARG A 192 -24.91 18.82 5.11
C ARG A 192 -24.91 17.37 5.61
N LEU A 193 -23.83 16.92 6.23
CA LEU A 193 -23.73 15.56 6.77
C LEU A 193 -24.79 15.30 7.83
N ARG A 194 -24.97 16.22 8.80
CA ARG A 194 -26.03 16.09 9.83
C ARG A 194 -27.44 16.22 9.25
N ARG A 195 -27.64 17.02 8.22
CA ARG A 195 -28.94 17.11 7.51
C ARG A 195 -29.27 15.80 6.83
N LEU A 196 -28.33 15.19 6.09
CA LEU A 196 -28.48 13.87 5.49
C LEU A 196 -28.73 12.79 6.55
N GLY A 197 -28.02 12.84 7.67
CA GLY A 197 -28.28 11.95 8.82
C GLY A 197 -29.68 12.08 9.40
N ARG A 198 -30.22 13.31 9.50
CA ARG A 198 -31.61 13.55 9.92
C ARG A 198 -32.64 13.03 8.90
N GLN A 199 -32.41 13.28 7.60
CA GLN A 199 -33.23 12.73 6.52
C GLN A 199 -33.23 11.20 6.53
N LEU A 200 -32.08 10.59 6.78
CA LEU A 200 -31.96 9.14 6.90
C LEU A 200 -32.72 8.60 8.11
N LYS A 201 -32.73 9.34 9.23
CA LYS A 201 -33.47 8.98 10.42
C LYS A 201 -34.98 9.07 10.19
N SER A 202 -35.50 10.19 9.61
CA SER A 202 -36.93 10.37 9.32
C SER A 202 -37.42 9.30 8.33
N LEU A 203 -36.69 9.05 7.25
CA LEU A 203 -37.01 7.98 6.31
C LEU A 203 -37.16 6.63 7.00
N ARG A 204 -36.27 6.26 7.91
CA ARG A 204 -36.33 5.00 8.65
C ARG A 204 -37.51 4.92 9.60
N GLU A 205 -37.94 6.04 10.17
CA GLU A 205 -39.15 6.12 11.01
C GLU A 205 -40.41 5.93 10.17
N GLU A 206 -40.51 6.58 9.00
CA GLU A 206 -41.61 6.38 8.04
C GLU A 206 -41.71 4.89 7.59
N SER A 207 -40.58 4.24 7.33
CA SER A 207 -40.53 2.81 6.97
C SER A 207 -41.05 1.89 8.07
N LYS A 208 -40.92 2.25 9.34
CA LYS A 208 -41.47 1.44 10.43
C LYS A 208 -42.99 1.44 10.39
N HIS A 209 -43.61 2.59 10.12
CA HIS A 209 -45.05 2.72 10.00
C HIS A 209 -45.63 2.00 8.78
N LEU A 210 -44.95 2.07 7.63
CA LEU A 210 -45.29 1.30 6.42
C LEU A 210 -45.18 -0.22 6.63
N THR A 211 -44.21 -0.65 7.39
CA THR A 211 -44.01 -2.05 7.71
C THR A 211 -45.07 -2.58 8.66
N LEU A 212 -45.57 -1.77 9.58
CA LEU A 212 -46.66 -2.14 10.49
C LEU A 212 -47.97 -2.35 9.71
N ALA A 213 -48.26 -1.43 8.77
CA ALA A 213 -49.43 -1.53 7.89
C ALA A 213 -49.40 -2.77 6.98
N LEU A 214 -48.21 -3.11 6.44
CA LEU A 214 -48.01 -4.31 5.62
C LEU A 214 -48.11 -5.61 6.44
N ILE A 215 -47.65 -5.63 7.68
CA ILE A 215 -47.81 -6.79 8.60
C ILE A 215 -49.27 -7.05 8.91
N LEU A 216 -50.05 -6.03 9.12
CA LEU A 216 -51.51 -6.15 9.33
C LEU A 216 -52.22 -6.70 8.08
N LEU A 217 -51.75 -6.34 6.87
CA LEU A 217 -52.30 -6.83 5.62
C LEU A 217 -51.90 -8.30 5.33
N ILE A 218 -50.69 -8.73 5.74
CA ILE A 218 -50.17 -10.11 5.48
C ILE A 218 -50.74 -11.12 6.50
N ILE A 219 -51.08 -10.71 7.70
CA ILE A 219 -51.76 -11.59 8.68
C ILE A 219 -53.11 -12.05 8.17
N ALA A 220 -53.74 -11.28 7.26
CA ALA A 220 -55.03 -11.64 6.64
C ALA A 220 -54.92 -12.66 5.48
N THR A 221 -53.71 -13.01 5.00
CA THR A 221 -53.52 -13.82 3.77
C THR A 221 -52.73 -15.08 3.91
N VAL A 222 -52.18 -15.46 5.07
CA VAL A 222 -51.34 -16.64 5.25
C VAL A 222 -52.03 -17.70 6.13
N SER A 223 -52.93 -18.42 5.53
CA SER A 223 -53.38 -19.72 6.00
C SER A 223 -53.45 -20.68 4.83
N GLN A 224 -52.33 -21.12 4.30
CA GLN A 224 -52.17 -22.37 3.51
C GLN A 224 -50.75 -22.44 2.85
N ALA A 225 -50.02 -23.37 3.22
CA ALA A 225 -49.26 -24.38 2.45
C ALA A 225 -47.96 -24.81 3.14
N GLN A 226 -47.96 -26.08 3.53
CA GLN A 226 -46.79 -26.83 4.04
C GLN A 226 -46.16 -27.71 2.91
N THR A 227 -44.93 -28.07 3.22
CA THR A 227 -44.12 -29.27 2.83
C THR A 227 -43.42 -29.35 1.50
N ALA A 228 -42.11 -29.53 1.58
CA ALA A 228 -41.37 -30.77 1.18
C ALA A 228 -39.82 -30.59 1.36
N GLU A 229 -39.22 -31.58 2.02
CA GLU A 229 -37.79 -31.84 2.14
C GLU A 229 -37.20 -32.45 0.87
N ASN A 230 -35.90 -32.27 0.63
CA ASN A 230 -35.01 -33.38 0.26
C ASN A 230 -33.52 -33.03 0.33
N THR A 231 -32.79 -33.95 0.91
CA THR A 231 -31.34 -34.04 1.12
C THR A 231 -30.61 -34.64 -0.10
N ALA A 232 -29.37 -34.20 -0.33
CA ALA A 232 -28.40 -34.96 -1.11
C ALA A 232 -26.95 -34.72 -0.63
N ASN A 233 -26.30 -35.80 -0.25
CA ASN A 233 -24.89 -35.89 0.08
C ASN A 233 -24.02 -35.99 -1.19
N VAL A 234 -22.85 -35.34 -1.18
CA VAL A 234 -21.81 -35.59 -2.18
C VAL A 234 -20.48 -35.86 -1.47
N ALA A 235 -19.90 -37.02 -1.78
CA ALA A 235 -18.61 -37.47 -1.27
C ALA A 235 -17.45 -37.01 -2.17
N ILE A 236 -16.30 -36.72 -1.54
CA ILE A 236 -15.06 -36.30 -2.20
C ILE A 236 -14.09 -37.51 -2.27
N PRO A 237 -13.42 -37.77 -3.40
CA PRO A 237 -12.44 -38.86 -3.52
C PRO A 237 -11.07 -38.45 -2.99
N GLN A 238 -10.43 -39.36 -2.29
CA GLN A 238 -9.01 -39.27 -1.85
C GLN A 238 -8.09 -39.73 -3.00
N ALA A 239 -7.00 -39.00 -3.20
CA ALA A 239 -5.92 -39.37 -4.11
C ALA A 239 -4.83 -40.17 -3.38
N GLN A 240 -4.33 -41.15 -4.04
CA GLN A 240 -3.35 -42.13 -3.58
C GLN A 240 -1.93 -41.58 -3.58
N ALA A 241 -1.14 -42.03 -2.61
CA ALA A 241 0.26 -41.71 -2.40
C ALA A 241 1.17 -42.48 -3.39
N ALA A 242 2.23 -41.84 -3.85
CA ALA A 242 3.32 -42.41 -4.62
C ALA A 242 4.58 -42.60 -3.75
N GLU A 243 5.41 -43.54 -4.18
CA GLU A 243 6.44 -44.26 -3.47
C GLU A 243 7.67 -43.46 -3.00
N SER A 244 8.27 -43.97 -1.97
CA SER A 244 9.53 -43.72 -1.26
C SER A 244 10.64 -42.89 -1.92
N THR A 245 10.72 -41.62 -1.56
CA THR A 245 11.93 -40.81 -1.48
C THR A 245 12.63 -41.04 -0.12
N PRO A 246 13.96 -40.91 -0.03
CA PRO A 246 14.67 -40.97 1.26
C PRO A 246 14.00 -40.03 2.27
N ASN A 247 13.94 -40.42 3.54
CA ASN A 247 13.25 -39.62 4.56
C ASN A 247 14.06 -38.35 4.87
N LEU A 248 13.88 -37.32 4.04
CA LEU A 248 14.47 -35.98 4.17
C LEU A 248 13.70 -35.08 5.16
N LEU A 249 12.69 -35.64 5.84
CA LEU A 249 11.80 -34.87 6.68
C LEU A 249 12.44 -34.61 8.05
N ILE A 250 12.81 -33.34 8.26
CA ILE A 250 13.35 -32.85 9.53
C ILE A 250 12.23 -32.75 10.56
N PRO A 251 12.44 -33.18 11.82
CA PRO A 251 11.43 -33.07 12.88
C PRO A 251 10.99 -31.63 13.07
N PRO A 252 9.67 -31.39 13.30
CA PRO A 252 9.13 -30.04 13.46
C PRO A 252 9.78 -29.24 14.61
N GLU A 253 10.24 -29.93 15.66
CA GLU A 253 10.89 -29.31 16.82
C GLU A 253 12.25 -28.71 16.45
N HIS A 254 13.09 -29.46 15.75
CA HIS A 254 14.39 -28.98 15.28
C HIS A 254 14.24 -27.91 14.19
N ALA A 255 13.32 -28.10 13.26
CA ALA A 255 12.97 -27.09 12.26
C ALA A 255 12.50 -25.78 12.91
N ALA A 256 11.76 -25.83 14.02
CA ALA A 256 11.35 -24.64 14.77
C ALA A 256 12.53 -23.94 15.48
N GLN A 257 13.53 -24.67 15.93
CA GLN A 257 14.77 -24.09 16.48
C GLN A 257 15.56 -23.37 15.38
N PHE A 258 15.73 -24.00 14.22
CA PHE A 258 16.37 -23.40 13.05
C PHE A 258 15.61 -22.18 12.55
N ALA A 259 14.27 -22.22 12.51
CA ALA A 259 13.40 -21.11 12.16
C ALA A 259 13.62 -19.84 13.01
N ALA A 260 14.02 -20.03 14.27
CA ALA A 260 14.26 -18.93 15.22
C ALA A 260 15.68 -18.34 15.15
N LEU A 261 16.56 -18.91 14.32
CA LEU A 261 17.92 -18.39 14.15
C LEU A 261 17.85 -17.01 13.45
N PRO A 262 18.46 -15.95 14.03
CA PRO A 262 18.60 -14.66 13.35
C PRO A 262 19.46 -14.76 12.09
N VAL A 263 19.04 -14.06 11.04
CA VAL A 263 19.81 -13.91 9.79
C VAL A 263 19.68 -12.47 9.31
N GLN A 264 20.77 -11.91 8.78
CA GLN A 264 20.77 -10.58 8.18
C GLN A 264 20.42 -10.69 6.69
N SER A 265 19.38 -9.97 6.27
CA SER A 265 19.00 -9.85 4.86
C SER A 265 18.41 -8.48 4.61
N ASP A 266 18.71 -7.89 3.44
CA ASP A 266 18.19 -6.60 2.97
C ASP A 266 18.25 -5.46 4.02
N GLY A 267 19.32 -5.43 4.81
CA GLY A 267 19.57 -4.36 5.78
C GLY A 267 18.79 -4.50 7.09
N ARG A 268 18.27 -5.68 7.41
CA ARG A 268 17.62 -5.98 8.71
C ARG A 268 17.95 -7.37 9.21
N ILE A 269 17.83 -7.56 10.51
CA ILE A 269 17.87 -8.88 11.12
C ILE A 269 16.45 -9.44 11.15
N MET A 270 16.27 -10.64 10.61
CA MET A 270 15.00 -11.37 10.56
C MET A 270 15.17 -12.81 11.01
N PRO A 271 14.10 -13.55 11.39
CA PRO A 271 14.20 -14.98 11.66
C PRO A 271 14.46 -15.76 10.39
N MET A 272 15.20 -16.87 10.47
CA MET A 272 15.40 -17.82 9.39
C MET A 272 14.08 -18.32 8.78
N HIS A 273 13.01 -18.38 9.58
CA HIS A 273 11.64 -18.66 9.12
C HIS A 273 11.18 -17.71 7.99
N THR A 274 11.45 -16.40 8.14
CA THR A 274 11.08 -15.40 7.12
C THR A 274 11.88 -15.62 5.84
N LEU A 275 13.20 -15.79 5.93
CA LEU A 275 14.06 -16.06 4.79
C LEU A 275 13.64 -17.36 4.07
N SER A 276 13.41 -18.45 4.83
CA SER A 276 12.95 -19.73 4.26
C SER A 276 11.61 -19.59 3.52
N SER A 277 10.66 -18.87 4.12
CA SER A 277 9.34 -18.64 3.53
C SER A 277 9.42 -17.80 2.26
N GLU A 278 10.34 -16.84 2.22
CA GLU A 278 10.59 -16.01 1.06
C GLU A 278 11.21 -16.80 -0.09
N ILE A 279 12.21 -17.61 0.19
CA ILE A 279 12.86 -18.49 -0.79
C ILE A 279 11.84 -19.44 -1.42
N VAL A 280 11.03 -20.14 -0.62
CA VAL A 280 10.01 -21.06 -1.14
C VAL A 280 8.98 -20.30 -1.98
N ARG A 281 8.52 -19.14 -1.53
CA ARG A 281 7.57 -18.31 -2.28
C ARG A 281 8.14 -17.79 -3.60
N LYS A 282 9.41 -17.38 -3.65
CA LYS A 282 10.06 -16.89 -4.87
C LYS A 282 10.37 -18.01 -5.85
N VAL A 283 10.95 -19.11 -5.37
CA VAL A 283 11.44 -20.21 -6.20
C VAL A 283 10.31 -21.14 -6.64
N TYR A 284 9.50 -21.61 -5.69
CA TYR A 284 8.45 -22.62 -5.93
C TYR A 284 7.06 -22.03 -6.13
N LYS A 285 6.86 -20.76 -5.75
CA LYS A 285 5.59 -20.01 -5.84
C LYS A 285 4.46 -20.48 -4.94
N GLU A 286 4.72 -21.38 -4.04
CA GLU A 286 3.77 -21.84 -3.03
C GLU A 286 4.26 -21.49 -1.63
N LEU A 287 3.43 -21.75 -0.62
CA LEU A 287 3.75 -21.49 0.77
C LEU A 287 4.50 -22.65 1.44
N LYS A 288 4.49 -23.80 0.80
CA LYS A 288 5.16 -25.03 1.23
C LYS A 288 5.65 -25.78 0.00
N MET A 289 6.69 -26.58 0.15
CA MET A 289 7.17 -27.44 -0.90
C MET A 289 6.69 -28.89 -0.62
N GLY A 290 5.59 -29.28 -1.25
CA GLY A 290 4.96 -30.58 -0.98
C GLY A 290 4.63 -30.73 0.51
N GLN A 291 5.21 -31.72 1.16
CA GLN A 291 5.03 -31.98 2.60
C GLN A 291 5.94 -31.13 3.50
N PHE A 292 6.97 -30.45 2.95
CA PHE A 292 7.94 -29.69 3.71
C PHE A 292 7.44 -28.28 4.05
N ASN A 293 7.56 -27.89 5.30
CA ASN A 293 7.48 -26.48 5.66
C ASN A 293 8.70 -25.72 5.13
N PRO A 294 8.65 -24.39 4.95
CA PRO A 294 9.76 -23.64 4.37
C PRO A 294 11.11 -23.87 5.07
N GLU A 295 11.12 -23.90 6.39
CA GLU A 295 12.31 -24.16 7.20
C GLU A 295 12.82 -25.60 7.08
N GLN A 296 11.93 -26.57 6.97
CA GLN A 296 12.29 -27.98 6.71
C GLN A 296 12.92 -28.14 5.33
N PHE A 297 12.32 -27.51 4.32
CA PHE A 297 12.87 -27.50 2.97
C PHE A 297 14.27 -26.87 2.95
N LEU A 298 14.40 -25.63 3.48
CA LEU A 298 15.68 -24.94 3.45
C LEU A 298 16.79 -25.74 4.15
N LEU A 299 16.52 -26.22 5.37
CA LEU A 299 17.52 -26.98 6.11
C LEU A 299 17.86 -28.33 5.45
N SER A 300 16.86 -29.02 4.90
CA SER A 300 17.07 -30.26 4.13
C SER A 300 17.89 -30.00 2.84
N PHE A 301 17.60 -28.88 2.13
CA PHE A 301 18.36 -28.46 0.95
C PHE A 301 19.84 -28.19 1.30
N LEU A 302 20.10 -27.48 2.40
CA LEU A 302 21.46 -27.16 2.85
C LEU A 302 22.24 -28.38 3.31
N ALA A 303 21.57 -29.37 3.95
CA ALA A 303 22.21 -30.59 4.40
C ALA A 303 22.46 -31.60 3.27
N GLU A 304 21.55 -31.72 2.30
CA GLU A 304 21.60 -32.69 1.21
C GLU A 304 21.40 -32.03 -0.17
N PRO A 305 22.25 -31.06 -0.56
CA PRO A 305 22.07 -30.30 -1.79
C PRO A 305 22.08 -31.17 -3.06
N GLN A 306 22.85 -32.25 -3.06
CA GLN A 306 22.98 -33.15 -4.23
C GLN A 306 21.65 -33.84 -4.59
N LEU A 307 20.78 -34.07 -3.63
CA LEU A 307 19.46 -34.61 -3.89
C LEU A 307 18.54 -33.55 -4.48
N TRP A 308 18.56 -32.34 -3.90
CA TRP A 308 17.65 -31.28 -4.28
C TRP A 308 17.93 -30.61 -5.61
N ILE A 309 19.20 -30.57 -6.08
CA ILE A 309 19.54 -29.99 -7.40
C ILE A 309 18.91 -30.72 -8.58
N HIS A 310 18.48 -31.98 -8.39
CA HIS A 310 17.81 -32.78 -9.40
C HIS A 310 16.27 -32.76 -9.28
N GLU A 311 15.74 -32.27 -8.17
CA GLU A 311 14.30 -32.16 -7.94
C GLU A 311 13.69 -30.95 -8.67
N PRO A 312 12.45 -31.04 -9.20
CA PRO A 312 11.80 -29.95 -9.93
C PRO A 312 11.23 -28.92 -8.97
N ILE A 313 12.09 -28.00 -8.50
CA ILE A 313 11.75 -27.01 -7.46
C ILE A 313 11.64 -25.58 -8.00
N ILE A 314 12.11 -25.30 -9.21
CA ILE A 314 12.12 -23.95 -9.80
C ILE A 314 10.89 -23.78 -10.70
N ALA A 315 9.98 -22.91 -10.32
CA ALA A 315 8.76 -22.63 -11.08
C ALA A 315 9.05 -21.87 -12.37
N ILE A 316 8.40 -22.25 -13.47
CA ILE A 316 8.48 -21.62 -14.79
C ILE A 316 7.15 -20.98 -15.13
N ASP A 317 7.14 -19.66 -15.40
CA ASP A 317 5.90 -18.90 -15.66
C ASP A 317 5.54 -18.83 -17.13
N ASN A 318 6.52 -18.89 -18.01
CA ASN A 318 6.37 -18.64 -19.43
C ASN A 318 6.68 -19.90 -20.24
N ARG A 319 5.67 -20.41 -20.94
CA ARG A 319 5.76 -21.62 -21.76
C ARG A 319 6.69 -21.45 -22.98
N GLU A 320 6.83 -20.24 -23.51
CA GLU A 320 7.76 -19.96 -24.61
C GLU A 320 9.19 -20.17 -24.15
N ILE A 321 9.53 -19.67 -22.94
CA ILE A 321 10.86 -19.87 -22.35
C ILE A 321 11.12 -21.35 -22.11
N SER A 322 10.14 -22.06 -21.54
CA SER A 322 10.23 -23.51 -21.34
C SER A 322 10.56 -24.26 -22.64
N SER A 323 9.84 -23.95 -23.73
CA SER A 323 10.05 -24.59 -25.03
C SER A 323 11.39 -24.23 -25.67
N LEU A 324 11.83 -22.96 -25.54
CA LEU A 324 13.07 -22.45 -26.15
C LEU A 324 14.33 -23.11 -25.56
N TYR A 325 14.30 -23.39 -24.25
CA TYR A 325 15.47 -23.96 -23.54
C TYR A 325 15.34 -25.46 -23.23
N GLY A 326 14.28 -26.11 -23.72
CA GLY A 326 14.04 -27.53 -23.48
C GLY A 326 13.76 -27.86 -22.00
N LEU A 327 13.12 -26.95 -21.29
CA LEU A 327 12.76 -27.09 -19.89
C LEU A 327 11.35 -27.67 -19.74
N PRO A 328 11.00 -28.32 -18.60
CA PRO A 328 9.64 -28.72 -18.29
C PRO A 328 8.65 -27.54 -18.25
N LYS A 329 7.35 -27.84 -18.32
CA LYS A 329 6.32 -26.76 -18.48
C LYS A 329 6.05 -25.93 -17.23
N ASP A 330 6.12 -26.55 -16.05
CA ASP A 330 5.64 -25.92 -14.81
C ASP A 330 6.78 -25.75 -13.79
N TRP A 331 7.61 -26.77 -13.58
CA TRP A 331 8.75 -26.77 -12.69
C TRP A 331 9.96 -27.44 -13.33
N ALA A 332 11.14 -26.90 -13.12
CA ALA A 332 12.42 -27.48 -13.54
C ALA A 332 13.35 -27.71 -12.34
N SER A 333 14.27 -28.66 -12.48
CA SER A 333 15.36 -28.84 -11.54
C SER A 333 16.49 -27.87 -11.84
N TYR A 334 17.32 -27.55 -10.83
CA TYR A 334 18.47 -26.66 -10.99
C TYR A 334 19.44 -27.21 -12.06
N ALA A 335 19.72 -28.52 -12.06
CA ALA A 335 20.60 -29.17 -13.02
C ALA A 335 20.16 -28.97 -14.47
N GLN A 336 18.87 -28.85 -14.75
CA GLN A 336 18.35 -28.68 -16.13
C GLN A 336 18.69 -27.31 -16.75
N PHE A 337 19.09 -26.32 -15.95
CA PHE A 337 19.52 -25.01 -16.44
C PHE A 337 20.98 -24.99 -16.95
N PHE A 338 21.70 -26.12 -16.87
CA PHE A 338 23.03 -26.24 -17.35
C PHE A 338 23.08 -27.23 -18.51
N ASP A 339 24.02 -27.01 -19.45
CA ASP A 339 24.26 -27.94 -20.55
C ASP A 339 25.22 -29.07 -20.13
N GLY A 340 25.48 -30.02 -21.02
CA GLY A 340 26.39 -31.15 -20.75
C GLY A 340 27.84 -30.73 -20.45
N ASN A 341 28.23 -29.49 -20.72
CA ASN A 341 29.52 -28.91 -20.42
C ASN A 341 29.55 -28.07 -19.14
N GLY A 342 28.38 -27.96 -18.44
CA GLY A 342 28.26 -27.16 -17.23
C GLY A 342 28.04 -25.68 -17.50
N ASN A 343 27.75 -25.22 -18.73
CA ASN A 343 27.48 -23.84 -19.04
C ASN A 343 26.01 -23.49 -18.71
N TYR A 344 25.79 -22.30 -18.15
CA TYR A 344 24.44 -21.80 -17.84
C TYR A 344 23.70 -21.41 -19.12
N LYS A 345 22.60 -22.10 -19.40
CA LYS A 345 21.85 -21.97 -20.66
C LYS A 345 21.24 -20.55 -20.89
N LEU A 346 20.94 -19.81 -19.86
CA LEU A 346 20.31 -18.49 -19.98
C LEU A 346 21.32 -17.34 -20.11
N LEU A 347 22.62 -17.58 -19.92
CA LEU A 347 23.65 -16.55 -19.77
C LEU A 347 23.64 -15.51 -20.90
N GLN A 348 23.70 -15.98 -22.15
CA GLN A 348 23.77 -15.07 -23.32
C GLN A 348 22.53 -14.17 -23.41
N GLN A 349 21.35 -14.74 -23.22
CA GLN A 349 20.10 -13.97 -23.28
C GLN A 349 20.00 -12.97 -22.14
N MET A 350 20.43 -13.36 -20.94
CA MET A 350 20.44 -12.46 -19.78
C MET A 350 21.37 -11.27 -19.97
N GLN A 351 22.56 -11.46 -20.55
CA GLN A 351 23.47 -10.36 -20.90
C GLN A 351 22.81 -9.36 -21.86
N LEU A 352 22.09 -9.84 -22.88
CA LEU A 352 21.34 -8.99 -23.81
C LEU A 352 20.21 -8.22 -23.10
N ILE A 353 19.48 -8.88 -22.20
CA ILE A 353 18.36 -8.27 -21.47
C ILE A 353 18.85 -7.19 -20.48
N TYR A 354 19.93 -7.46 -19.76
CA TYR A 354 20.52 -6.47 -18.84
C TYR A 354 21.09 -5.25 -19.57
N GLY A 355 21.53 -5.41 -20.82
CA GLY A 355 21.95 -4.30 -21.67
C GLY A 355 20.81 -3.39 -22.16
N LYS A 356 19.54 -3.85 -22.12
CA LYS A 356 18.38 -3.06 -22.50
C LYS A 356 17.99 -2.07 -21.40
N LEU A 357 17.56 -0.88 -21.81
CA LEU A 357 16.91 0.05 -20.86
C LEU A 357 15.64 -0.59 -20.28
N PRO A 358 15.27 -0.33 -19.00
CA PRO A 358 14.09 -0.92 -18.37
C PRO A 358 12.79 -0.74 -19.16
N ALA A 359 12.64 0.40 -19.87
CA ALA A 359 11.48 0.69 -20.70
C ALA A 359 11.41 -0.11 -22.01
N GLU A 360 12.54 -0.68 -22.46
CA GLU A 360 12.65 -1.46 -23.71
C GLU A 360 12.48 -2.96 -23.48
N ARG A 361 12.43 -3.40 -22.22
CA ARG A 361 12.29 -4.81 -21.86
C ARG A 361 10.87 -5.27 -22.13
N SER A 362 10.74 -6.31 -22.94
CA SER A 362 9.46 -6.97 -23.24
C SER A 362 8.91 -7.74 -22.02
N ALA A 363 7.67 -8.23 -22.10
CA ALA A 363 7.11 -9.10 -21.07
C ALA A 363 7.90 -10.39 -20.92
N THR A 364 8.35 -11.00 -22.04
CA THR A 364 9.17 -12.20 -22.05
C THR A 364 10.55 -11.95 -21.43
N ASP A 365 11.17 -10.77 -21.69
CA ASP A 365 12.45 -10.38 -21.04
C ASP A 365 12.29 -10.33 -19.51
N LYS A 366 11.19 -9.77 -19.02
CA LYS A 366 10.91 -9.69 -17.58
C LYS A 366 10.64 -11.04 -16.95
N ASP A 367 9.93 -11.93 -17.64
CA ASP A 367 9.71 -13.30 -17.17
C ASP A 367 11.03 -14.10 -17.14
N MET A 368 11.93 -13.84 -18.12
CA MET A 368 13.27 -14.42 -18.14
C MET A 368 14.10 -13.94 -16.94
N MET A 369 14.05 -12.63 -16.62
CA MET A 369 14.74 -12.09 -15.44
C MET A 369 14.25 -12.72 -14.12
N LYS A 370 12.94 -12.97 -14.00
CA LYS A 370 12.38 -13.66 -12.82
C LYS A 370 12.84 -15.11 -12.72
N LEU A 371 12.94 -15.78 -13.86
CA LEU A 371 13.46 -17.15 -13.91
C LEU A 371 14.94 -17.20 -13.52
N ASP A 372 15.74 -16.27 -14.05
CA ASP A 372 17.15 -16.10 -13.70
C ASP A 372 17.34 -15.80 -12.20
N GLU A 373 16.52 -14.91 -11.62
CA GLU A 373 16.52 -14.64 -10.18
C GLU A 373 16.30 -15.93 -9.36
N ARG A 374 15.36 -16.80 -9.76
CA ARG A 374 15.09 -18.06 -9.07
C ARG A 374 16.28 -19.02 -9.13
N VAL A 375 16.89 -19.13 -10.29
CA VAL A 375 18.11 -19.98 -10.47
C VAL A 375 19.25 -19.43 -9.62
N ASN A 376 19.43 -18.10 -9.60
CA ASN A 376 20.44 -17.43 -8.80
C ASN A 376 20.21 -17.60 -7.28
N ILE A 377 18.96 -17.60 -6.80
CA ILE A 377 18.65 -17.90 -5.39
C ILE A 377 19.14 -19.31 -5.03
N ILE A 378 18.92 -20.31 -5.88
CA ILE A 378 19.40 -21.67 -5.64
C ILE A 378 20.93 -21.72 -5.66
N PHE A 379 21.58 -21.01 -6.60
CA PHE A 379 23.04 -20.89 -6.64
C PHE A 379 23.59 -20.30 -5.33
N GLN A 380 22.99 -19.21 -4.86
CA GLN A 380 23.39 -18.56 -3.61
C GLN A 380 23.14 -19.43 -2.37
N LEU A 381 22.17 -20.35 -2.41
CA LEU A 381 21.98 -21.34 -1.35
C LEU A 381 23.07 -22.41 -1.37
N LEU A 382 23.45 -22.88 -2.56
CA LEU A 382 24.56 -23.84 -2.73
C LEU A 382 25.90 -23.27 -2.26
N ASP A 383 26.09 -21.97 -2.44
CA ASP A 383 27.27 -21.22 -2.02
C ASP A 383 27.14 -20.65 -0.58
N TYR A 384 26.03 -20.84 0.08
CA TYR A 384 25.69 -20.28 1.42
C TYR A 384 25.68 -18.75 1.51
N SER A 385 25.87 -18.00 0.44
CA SER A 385 26.00 -16.53 0.45
C SER A 385 24.75 -15.78 0.91
N LEU A 386 23.56 -16.40 0.83
CA LEU A 386 22.31 -15.87 1.39
C LEU A 386 22.24 -15.96 2.92
N LEU A 387 23.04 -16.85 3.55
CA LEU A 387 22.92 -17.17 4.96
C LEU A 387 23.87 -16.30 5.80
N ARG A 388 23.62 -15.00 5.87
CA ARG A 388 24.44 -14.09 6.68
C ARG A 388 24.10 -14.28 8.18
N ILE A 389 24.77 -15.22 8.81
CA ILE A 389 24.50 -15.65 10.19
C ILE A 389 25.61 -15.29 11.18
N TYR A 390 26.76 -14.81 10.74
CA TYR A 390 27.89 -14.48 11.58
C TYR A 390 28.09 -12.97 11.70
N PRO A 391 27.72 -12.33 12.85
CA PRO A 391 28.06 -10.95 13.13
C PRO A 391 29.56 -10.78 13.35
N ASP A 392 30.15 -9.72 12.79
CA ASP A 392 31.52 -9.31 13.10
C ASP A 392 31.48 -8.09 14.02
N PRO A 393 31.98 -8.21 15.27
CA PRO A 393 32.02 -7.08 16.20
C PRO A 393 32.99 -5.97 15.79
N GLY A 394 33.92 -6.23 14.87
CA GLY A 394 34.89 -5.27 14.35
C GLY A 394 34.42 -4.49 13.13
N ASP A 395 33.31 -4.85 12.53
CA ASP A 395 32.79 -4.16 11.32
C ASP A 395 31.91 -2.96 11.71
N GLU A 396 32.38 -1.76 11.40
CA GLU A 396 31.66 -0.49 11.62
C GLU A 396 30.33 -0.43 10.84
N THR A 397 30.19 -1.19 9.76
CA THR A 397 28.95 -1.28 8.96
C THR A 397 27.94 -2.28 9.50
N HIS A 398 28.29 -2.99 10.58
CA HIS A 398 27.50 -4.04 11.21
C HIS A 398 27.02 -5.11 10.22
N THR A 399 27.89 -5.49 9.29
CA THR A 399 27.62 -6.54 8.29
C THR A 399 27.78 -7.90 8.94
N TRP A 400 26.78 -8.75 8.71
CA TRP A 400 26.89 -10.16 9.04
C TRP A 400 27.40 -10.94 7.84
N TYR A 401 28.23 -11.92 8.10
CA TYR A 401 28.90 -12.71 7.09
C TYR A 401 28.28 -14.10 6.93
N PRO A 402 28.29 -14.65 5.70
CA PRO A 402 27.84 -16.02 5.45
C PRO A 402 28.89 -17.06 5.83
N PRO A 403 28.51 -18.36 5.93
CA PRO A 403 29.44 -19.44 6.30
C PRO A 403 30.59 -19.70 5.32
N ASN A 404 30.51 -19.20 4.08
CA ASN A 404 31.57 -19.32 3.07
C ASN A 404 32.61 -18.19 3.14
N VAL A 405 32.49 -17.26 4.08
CA VAL A 405 33.44 -16.16 4.24
C VAL A 405 34.81 -16.66 4.69
N SER A 406 35.89 -15.91 4.36
CA SER A 406 37.22 -16.19 4.88
C SER A 406 37.26 -16.01 6.39
N PRO A 407 37.62 -17.04 7.19
CA PRO A 407 37.67 -16.93 8.65
C PRO A 407 38.67 -15.87 9.15
N SER A 408 39.61 -15.44 8.33
CA SER A 408 40.61 -14.42 8.67
C SER A 408 40.05 -13.01 8.89
N ILE A 409 38.80 -12.76 8.54
CA ILE A 409 38.10 -11.50 8.78
C ILE A 409 37.81 -11.38 10.29
N PHE A 410 37.53 -12.48 10.95
CA PHE A 410 37.17 -12.51 12.36
C PHE A 410 38.41 -12.52 13.29
N PRO A 411 38.27 -12.08 14.53
CA PRO A 411 39.29 -12.24 15.56
C PRO A 411 39.75 -13.72 15.67
N LYS A 412 41.01 -13.93 15.99
CA LYS A 412 41.58 -15.29 16.08
C LYS A 412 40.82 -16.26 16.95
N GLU A 413 40.17 -15.76 18.00
CA GLU A 413 39.35 -16.54 18.95
C GLU A 413 38.07 -17.08 18.27
N ASP A 414 37.47 -16.31 17.37
CA ASP A 414 36.22 -16.64 16.71
C ASP A 414 36.43 -17.30 15.33
N SER A 415 37.61 -17.15 14.74
CA SER A 415 37.96 -17.62 13.40
C SER A 415 37.72 -19.13 13.19
N LEU A 416 38.13 -19.96 14.14
CA LEU A 416 37.93 -21.43 14.09
C LEU A 416 36.43 -21.78 14.20
N PHE A 417 35.69 -21.08 15.03
CA PHE A 417 34.26 -21.28 15.19
C PHE A 417 33.52 -20.97 13.87
N VAL A 418 33.81 -19.83 13.25
CA VAL A 418 33.20 -19.43 11.98
C VAL A 418 33.54 -20.40 10.85
N ALA A 419 34.79 -20.91 10.82
CA ALA A 419 35.24 -21.85 9.81
C ALA A 419 34.46 -23.18 9.81
N ASP A 420 34.14 -23.70 10.97
CA ASP A 420 33.74 -25.11 11.11
C ASP A 420 32.31 -25.30 11.65
N CYS A 421 31.79 -24.40 12.47
CA CYS A 421 30.56 -24.64 13.24
C CYS A 421 29.34 -24.91 12.34
N PHE A 422 29.06 -24.09 11.33
CA PHE A 422 27.91 -24.29 10.46
C PHE A 422 28.09 -25.53 9.56
N ARG A 423 29.29 -25.80 9.07
CA ARG A 423 29.59 -27.00 8.29
C ARG A 423 29.38 -28.27 9.14
N ASN A 424 29.86 -28.26 10.39
CA ASN A 424 29.65 -29.35 11.33
C ASN A 424 28.18 -29.52 11.66
N TYR A 425 27.44 -28.40 11.84
CA TYR A 425 26.00 -28.42 12.03
C TYR A 425 25.27 -29.15 10.88
N LEU A 426 25.55 -28.79 9.63
CA LEU A 426 24.93 -29.44 8.47
C LEU A 426 25.32 -30.91 8.34
N ALA A 427 26.57 -31.26 8.63
CA ALA A 427 27.02 -32.66 8.64
C ALA A 427 26.29 -33.49 9.70
N GLU A 428 26.05 -32.93 10.89
CA GLU A 428 25.27 -33.62 11.92
C GLU A 428 23.77 -33.68 11.59
N VAL A 429 23.21 -32.66 10.91
CA VAL A 429 21.84 -32.72 10.37
C VAL A 429 21.71 -33.86 9.34
N SER A 430 22.66 -33.98 8.41
CA SER A 430 22.68 -35.08 7.45
C SER A 430 22.76 -36.47 8.10
N ARG A 431 23.59 -36.63 9.14
CA ARG A 431 23.64 -37.86 9.95
C ARG A 431 22.33 -38.13 10.68
N SER A 432 21.72 -37.08 11.23
CA SER A 432 20.48 -37.17 11.99
C SER A 432 19.27 -37.55 11.13
N LEU A 433 19.29 -37.19 9.84
CA LEU A 433 18.28 -37.66 8.87
C LEU A 433 18.29 -39.19 8.72
N GLN A 434 19.44 -39.83 8.94
CA GLN A 434 19.60 -41.30 8.85
C GLN A 434 19.40 -41.97 10.21
N SER A 435 19.98 -41.38 11.29
CA SER A 435 19.95 -42.00 12.64
C SER A 435 18.70 -41.69 13.46
N GLY A 436 18.01 -40.58 13.16
CA GLY A 436 16.88 -40.09 13.96
C GLY A 436 17.24 -39.36 15.25
N GLU A 437 18.54 -39.19 15.56
CA GLU A 437 19.01 -38.50 16.76
C GLU A 437 19.31 -37.01 16.49
N TRP A 438 18.63 -36.11 17.21
CA TRP A 438 18.68 -34.67 16.96
C TRP A 438 19.28 -33.85 18.12
N SER A 439 19.85 -34.48 19.11
CA SER A 439 20.45 -33.80 20.28
C SER A 439 21.66 -32.94 19.86
N LYS A 440 22.56 -33.50 19.06
CA LYS A 440 23.81 -32.85 18.65
C LYS A 440 23.59 -31.68 17.66
N PRO A 441 22.77 -31.80 16.63
CA PRO A 441 22.37 -30.62 15.85
C PRO A 441 21.76 -29.50 16.67
N GLY A 442 20.94 -29.83 17.67
CA GLY A 442 20.35 -28.85 18.57
C GLY A 442 21.38 -28.09 19.40
N GLN A 443 22.42 -28.78 19.90
CA GLN A 443 23.54 -28.15 20.63
C GLN A 443 24.33 -27.18 19.71
N LEU A 444 24.74 -27.63 18.54
CA LEU A 444 25.48 -26.77 17.58
C LEU A 444 24.65 -25.53 17.16
N LEU A 445 23.36 -25.69 16.99
CA LEU A 445 22.48 -24.56 16.68
C LEU A 445 22.38 -23.56 17.85
N ALA A 446 22.39 -24.06 19.08
CA ALA A 446 22.44 -23.22 20.27
C ALA A 446 23.76 -22.45 20.39
N GLU A 447 24.89 -23.08 20.06
CA GLU A 447 26.22 -22.47 20.04
C GLU A 447 26.28 -21.34 18.97
N ILE A 448 25.72 -21.55 17.75
CA ILE A 448 25.61 -20.50 16.74
C ILE A 448 24.81 -19.32 17.27
N ARG A 449 23.68 -19.57 17.94
CA ARG A 449 22.85 -18.52 18.51
C ARG A 449 23.54 -17.76 19.65
N GLU A 450 24.30 -18.45 20.49
CA GLU A 450 25.09 -17.82 21.54
C GLU A 450 26.18 -16.92 20.95
N PHE A 451 26.88 -17.41 19.91
CA PHE A 451 27.85 -16.61 19.14
C PHE A 451 27.22 -15.34 18.57
N GLN A 452 26.03 -15.45 17.97
CA GLN A 452 25.29 -14.30 17.42
C GLN A 452 24.98 -13.27 18.50
N LEU A 453 24.47 -13.70 19.67
CA LEU A 453 24.11 -12.80 20.76
C LEU A 453 25.34 -12.15 21.41
N LYS A 454 26.47 -12.87 21.48
CA LYS A 454 27.74 -12.36 22.03
C LYS A 454 28.35 -11.27 21.13
N ASN A 455 28.30 -11.46 19.83
CA ASN A 455 29.02 -10.65 18.86
C ASN A 455 28.13 -9.56 18.18
N ASP A 456 26.84 -9.47 18.51
CA ASP A 456 25.93 -8.46 17.96
C ASP A 456 26.08 -7.12 18.71
N ILE A 457 27.09 -6.33 18.34
CA ILE A 457 27.42 -5.05 19.00
C ILE A 457 26.61 -3.87 18.46
N GLY A 458 26.12 -3.92 17.24
CA GLY A 458 25.51 -2.72 16.60
C GLY A 458 24.18 -2.93 15.91
N ALA A 459 23.90 -4.15 15.47
CA ALA A 459 22.67 -4.44 14.74
C ALA A 459 21.47 -4.75 15.67
N HIS A 460 21.72 -5.02 16.94
CA HIS A 460 20.77 -5.23 18.03
C HIS A 460 19.67 -6.27 17.73
N ILE A 461 20.02 -7.56 17.94
CA ILE A 461 19.06 -8.66 17.86
C ILE A 461 17.93 -8.45 18.88
N ASP A 462 16.74 -8.11 18.42
CA ASP A 462 15.55 -8.07 19.25
C ASP A 462 14.85 -9.43 19.19
N VAL A 463 15.11 -10.27 20.21
CA VAL A 463 14.51 -11.61 20.34
C VAL A 463 12.98 -11.54 20.35
N GLY A 464 12.40 -10.46 20.93
CA GLY A 464 10.96 -10.24 20.94
C GLY A 464 10.40 -10.03 19.54
N LYS A 465 11.07 -9.24 18.69
CA LYS A 465 10.69 -9.03 17.29
C LYS A 465 10.84 -10.30 16.45
N ILE A 466 11.94 -11.05 16.63
CA ILE A 466 12.14 -12.35 15.97
C ILE A 466 10.96 -13.29 16.24
N GLN A 467 10.57 -13.45 17.51
CA GLN A 467 9.47 -14.32 17.90
C GLN A 467 8.10 -13.79 17.43
N ALA A 468 7.91 -12.48 17.47
CA ALA A 468 6.70 -11.83 16.95
C ALA A 468 6.56 -12.04 15.42
N GLU A 469 7.66 -11.95 14.66
CA GLU A 469 7.65 -12.15 13.21
C GLU A 469 7.34 -13.60 12.83
N ILE A 470 7.90 -14.58 13.51
CA ILE A 470 7.56 -16.01 13.34
C ILE A 470 6.06 -16.22 13.59
N SER A 471 5.56 -15.67 14.71
CA SER A 471 4.15 -15.77 15.09
C SER A 471 3.24 -15.10 14.05
N TYR A 472 3.60 -13.91 13.58
CA TYR A 472 2.88 -13.17 12.54
C TYR A 472 2.78 -13.97 11.24
N ASN A 473 3.89 -14.52 10.76
CA ASN A 473 3.94 -15.31 9.53
C ASN A 473 3.09 -16.60 9.64
N ARG A 474 3.17 -17.30 10.77
CA ARG A 474 2.38 -18.53 11.05
C ARG A 474 0.88 -18.26 11.18
N MET A 475 0.49 -17.13 11.79
CA MET A 475 -0.91 -16.76 11.94
C MET A 475 -1.60 -16.45 10.62
N ARG A 476 -0.89 -15.98 9.59
CA ARG A 476 -1.44 -15.62 8.28
C ARG A 476 -2.73 -14.79 8.40
N ILE A 477 -2.67 -13.75 9.22
CA ILE A 477 -3.85 -12.99 9.69
C ILE A 477 -4.67 -12.45 8.50
N PHE A 478 -4.01 -11.87 7.50
CA PHE A 478 -4.73 -11.24 6.38
C PHE A 478 -5.40 -12.25 5.45
N ASP A 479 -4.84 -13.46 5.27
CA ASP A 479 -5.49 -14.55 4.53
C ASP A 479 -6.75 -15.03 5.26
N ARG A 480 -6.68 -15.16 6.58
CA ARG A 480 -7.84 -15.53 7.41
C ARG A 480 -8.90 -14.42 7.42
N CYS A 481 -8.48 -13.14 7.51
CA CYS A 481 -9.39 -12.01 7.41
C CYS A 481 -10.07 -11.95 6.03
N LYS A 482 -9.33 -12.19 4.94
CA LYS A 482 -9.86 -12.30 3.57
C LYS A 482 -11.01 -13.29 3.50
N LEU A 483 -10.78 -14.53 3.94
CA LEU A 483 -11.80 -15.59 3.95
C LEU A 483 -12.99 -15.23 4.84
N SER A 484 -12.72 -14.70 6.05
CA SER A 484 -13.75 -14.28 6.99
C SER A 484 -14.63 -13.17 6.40
N TYR A 485 -14.04 -12.18 5.73
CA TYR A 485 -14.78 -11.10 5.09
C TYR A 485 -15.65 -11.58 3.93
N PHE A 486 -15.19 -12.54 3.13
CA PHE A 486 -16.00 -13.15 2.08
C PHE A 486 -17.19 -13.91 2.65
N ILE A 487 -16.95 -14.76 3.64
CA ILE A 487 -18.01 -15.59 4.25
C ILE A 487 -19.01 -14.70 5.00
N LEU A 488 -18.55 -13.87 5.94
CA LEU A 488 -19.43 -13.05 6.78
C LEU A 488 -20.17 -12.01 5.96
N GLY A 489 -19.48 -11.33 5.03
CA GLY A 489 -20.09 -10.34 4.14
C GLY A 489 -21.08 -10.97 3.17
N GLY A 490 -20.77 -12.13 2.59
CA GLY A 490 -21.65 -12.88 1.70
C GLY A 490 -22.93 -13.35 2.40
N LEU A 491 -22.79 -14.01 3.54
CA LEU A 491 -23.94 -14.44 4.36
C LEU A 491 -24.83 -13.26 4.78
N MET A 492 -24.19 -12.16 5.25
CA MET A 492 -24.92 -10.96 5.62
C MET A 492 -25.64 -10.33 4.43
N LEU A 493 -25.04 -10.34 3.23
CA LEU A 493 -25.68 -9.82 2.02
C LEU A 493 -26.90 -10.64 1.63
N VAL A 494 -26.79 -11.97 1.65
CA VAL A 494 -27.94 -12.87 1.40
C VAL A 494 -29.06 -12.61 2.40
N LEU A 495 -28.74 -12.54 3.69
CA LEU A 495 -29.75 -12.23 4.71
C LEU A 495 -30.37 -10.84 4.53
N ALA A 496 -29.57 -9.84 4.13
CA ALA A 496 -30.07 -8.52 3.85
C ALA A 496 -31.07 -8.51 2.68
N PHE A 497 -30.80 -9.26 1.60
CA PHE A 497 -31.77 -9.43 0.49
C PHE A 497 -32.99 -10.26 0.89
N MET A 498 -32.81 -11.32 1.68
CA MET A 498 -33.95 -12.07 2.22
C MET A 498 -34.88 -11.16 3.06
N GLN A 499 -34.32 -10.29 3.92
CA GLN A 499 -35.07 -9.32 4.71
C GLN A 499 -35.77 -8.26 3.86
N LEU A 500 -35.27 -7.96 2.65
CA LEU A 500 -35.95 -7.10 1.68
C LEU A 500 -37.22 -7.76 1.10
N LEU A 501 -37.19 -9.09 0.94
CA LEU A 501 -38.34 -9.85 0.38
C LEU A 501 -39.36 -10.17 1.46
N LYS A 502 -38.92 -10.71 2.61
CA LYS A 502 -39.81 -11.08 3.72
C LYS A 502 -39.06 -10.92 5.05
N LYS A 503 -39.59 -10.12 5.96
CA LYS A 503 -39.02 -9.95 7.31
C LYS A 503 -39.16 -11.25 8.12
N ARG A 504 -38.02 -11.72 8.69
CA ARG A 504 -37.96 -12.90 9.54
C ARG A 504 -37.20 -12.57 10.83
N LYS A 505 -37.76 -12.86 12.00
CA LYS A 505 -37.15 -12.55 13.31
C LYS A 505 -35.81 -13.23 13.51
N TRP A 506 -35.69 -14.53 13.08
CA TRP A 506 -34.41 -15.25 13.17
C TRP A 506 -33.30 -14.57 12.36
N ALA A 507 -33.61 -14.02 11.19
CA ALA A 507 -32.61 -13.32 10.36
C ALA A 507 -32.12 -12.03 11.02
N ASP A 508 -32.95 -11.32 11.77
CA ASP A 508 -32.52 -10.14 12.54
C ASP A 508 -31.52 -10.53 13.64
N THR A 509 -31.73 -11.66 14.32
CA THR A 509 -30.80 -12.19 15.32
C THR A 509 -29.48 -12.62 14.67
N THR A 510 -29.55 -13.36 13.56
CA THR A 510 -28.36 -13.80 12.80
C THR A 510 -27.55 -12.60 12.28
N ILE A 511 -28.19 -11.55 11.77
CA ILE A 511 -27.53 -10.32 11.33
C ILE A 511 -26.77 -9.66 12.49
N LYS A 512 -27.32 -9.63 13.70
CA LYS A 512 -26.61 -9.10 14.88
C LYS A 512 -25.37 -9.93 15.21
N VAL A 513 -25.48 -11.25 15.19
CA VAL A 513 -24.35 -12.16 15.41
C VAL A 513 -23.27 -11.96 14.37
N LEU A 514 -23.66 -11.91 13.08
CA LEU A 514 -22.70 -11.62 11.99
C LEU A 514 -22.06 -10.23 12.13
N SER A 515 -22.79 -9.22 12.59
CA SER A 515 -22.23 -7.89 12.82
C SER A 515 -21.15 -7.89 13.91
N VAL A 516 -21.34 -8.68 14.97
CA VAL A 516 -20.33 -8.87 16.02
C VAL A 516 -19.13 -9.64 15.46
N ALA A 517 -19.37 -10.71 14.68
CA ALA A 517 -18.29 -11.48 14.04
C ALA A 517 -17.46 -10.63 13.07
N ILE A 518 -18.10 -9.74 12.30
CA ILE A 518 -17.40 -8.77 11.42
C ILE A 518 -16.56 -7.81 12.27
N LEU A 519 -17.07 -7.32 13.40
CA LEU A 519 -16.30 -6.45 14.30
C LEU A 519 -15.09 -7.19 14.88
N CYS A 520 -15.23 -8.45 15.26
CA CYS A 520 -14.10 -9.27 15.73
C CYS A 520 -13.07 -9.46 14.62
N ALA A 521 -13.47 -9.79 13.40
CA ALA A 521 -12.57 -9.92 12.25
C ALA A 521 -11.85 -8.58 11.93
N PHE A 522 -12.56 -7.46 12.05
CA PHE A 522 -12.00 -6.11 11.91
C PHE A 522 -10.93 -5.80 12.97
N LEU A 523 -11.14 -6.20 14.22
CA LEU A 523 -10.14 -6.02 15.29
C LEU A 523 -8.94 -6.94 15.10
N ILE A 524 -9.13 -8.19 14.63
CA ILE A 524 -8.05 -9.11 14.27
C ILE A 524 -7.23 -8.53 13.11
N HIS A 525 -7.87 -7.91 12.13
CA HIS A 525 -7.20 -7.22 11.03
C HIS A 525 -6.34 -6.05 11.55
N ALA A 526 -6.88 -5.21 12.45
CA ALA A 526 -6.13 -4.14 13.11
C ALA A 526 -4.94 -4.68 13.91
N PHE A 527 -5.11 -5.79 14.63
CA PHE A 527 -4.03 -6.47 15.35
C PHE A 527 -2.91 -6.91 14.40
N GLY A 528 -3.26 -7.51 13.24
CA GLY A 528 -2.28 -7.89 12.22
C GLY A 528 -1.46 -6.71 11.70
N MET A 529 -2.09 -5.56 11.46
CA MET A 529 -1.38 -4.32 11.10
C MET A 529 -0.50 -3.81 12.25
N GLY A 530 -0.96 -3.89 13.49
CA GLY A 530 -0.19 -3.54 14.68
C GLY A 530 1.06 -4.41 14.86
N MET A 531 0.93 -5.72 14.66
CA MET A 531 2.09 -6.63 14.66
C MET A 531 3.11 -6.25 13.58
N ARG A 532 2.64 -5.96 12.35
CA ARG A 532 3.50 -5.55 11.26
C ARG A 532 4.23 -4.24 11.57
N TRP A 533 3.56 -3.27 12.23
CA TRP A 533 4.17 -2.04 12.71
C TRP A 533 5.25 -2.31 13.75
N TYR A 534 4.98 -3.17 14.73
CA TYR A 534 5.94 -3.54 15.78
C TYR A 534 7.20 -4.18 15.21
N ILE A 535 7.04 -5.14 14.27
CA ILE A 535 8.15 -5.86 13.63
C ILE A 535 8.98 -4.92 12.75
N GLY A 536 8.33 -4.17 11.85
CA GLY A 536 9.01 -3.29 10.89
C GLY A 536 9.55 -1.99 11.49
N GLY A 537 9.02 -1.56 12.64
CA GLY A 537 9.39 -0.28 13.28
C GLY A 537 8.83 0.96 12.57
N TYR A 538 8.00 0.79 11.54
CA TYR A 538 7.36 1.86 10.78
C TYR A 538 5.89 1.53 10.49
N ALA A 539 5.12 2.58 10.13
CA ALA A 539 3.70 2.43 9.89
C ALA A 539 3.41 1.50 8.68
N PRO A 540 2.48 0.54 8.79
CA PRO A 540 2.24 -0.52 7.81
C PRO A 540 1.38 -0.05 6.63
N TRP A 541 1.81 1.00 5.91
CA TRP A 541 1.25 1.52 4.67
C TRP A 541 2.32 2.18 3.79
N SER A 542 3.55 1.68 3.88
CA SER A 542 4.72 2.24 3.20
C SER A 542 4.97 1.61 1.82
N ASN A 543 4.41 0.44 1.55
CA ASN A 543 4.46 -0.21 0.24
C ASN A 543 3.06 -0.50 -0.32
N SER A 544 2.97 -0.97 -1.57
CA SER A 544 1.69 -1.25 -2.25
C SER A 544 0.85 -2.31 -1.54
N TYR A 545 1.47 -3.39 -1.05
CA TYR A 545 0.79 -4.45 -0.30
C TYR A 545 0.18 -3.91 1.01
N GLU A 546 0.98 -3.23 1.81
CA GLU A 546 0.56 -2.64 3.07
C GLU A 546 -0.57 -1.63 2.88
N THR A 547 -0.45 -0.79 1.85
CA THR A 547 -1.48 0.18 1.49
C THR A 547 -2.80 -0.52 1.16
N MET A 548 -2.80 -1.61 0.40
CA MET A 548 -4.00 -2.39 0.10
C MET A 548 -4.62 -3.02 1.35
N VAL A 549 -3.81 -3.57 2.24
CA VAL A 549 -4.26 -4.10 3.53
C VAL A 549 -4.95 -2.99 4.33
N TYR A 550 -4.35 -1.81 4.40
CA TYR A 550 -4.95 -0.66 5.08
C TYR A 550 -6.24 -0.15 4.40
N VAL A 551 -6.31 -0.09 3.06
CA VAL A 551 -7.56 0.25 2.32
C VAL A 551 -8.68 -0.72 2.68
N ALA A 552 -8.39 -2.02 2.74
CA ALA A 552 -9.36 -3.03 3.12
C ALA A 552 -9.90 -2.78 4.54
N TRP A 553 -8.99 -2.52 5.49
CA TRP A 553 -9.35 -2.18 6.88
C TRP A 553 -10.21 -0.91 6.95
N ALA A 554 -9.82 0.16 6.28
CA ALA A 554 -10.55 1.43 6.24
C ALA A 554 -11.93 1.28 5.60
N THR A 555 -12.05 0.42 4.58
CA THR A 555 -13.33 0.09 3.93
C THR A 555 -14.28 -0.60 4.90
N VAL A 556 -13.80 -1.59 5.65
CA VAL A 556 -14.60 -2.30 6.66
C VAL A 556 -14.96 -1.34 7.81
N LEU A 557 -14.03 -0.47 8.25
CA LEU A 557 -14.30 0.58 9.23
C LEU A 557 -15.46 1.46 8.79
N ALA A 558 -15.42 1.95 7.55
CA ALA A 558 -16.50 2.76 6.99
C ALA A 558 -17.82 1.98 6.92
N GLY A 559 -17.76 0.68 6.60
CA GLY A 559 -18.90 -0.24 6.68
C GLY A 559 -19.47 -0.36 8.09
N VAL A 560 -18.65 -0.49 9.10
CA VAL A 560 -19.06 -0.54 10.52
C VAL A 560 -19.69 0.79 10.95
N VAL A 561 -19.10 1.93 10.57
CA VAL A 561 -19.61 3.25 10.94
C VAL A 561 -20.96 3.55 10.28
N PHE A 562 -21.08 3.39 8.96
CA PHE A 562 -22.31 3.69 8.21
C PHE A 562 -23.30 2.54 8.19
N GLY A 563 -22.82 1.30 8.34
CA GLY A 563 -23.61 0.09 8.31
C GLY A 563 -24.38 -0.23 9.59
N ARG A 564 -24.12 0.47 10.71
CA ARG A 564 -24.79 0.23 12.00
C ARG A 564 -26.33 0.11 11.90
N LYS A 565 -26.92 0.80 10.94
CA LYS A 565 -28.36 0.82 10.68
C LYS A 565 -28.73 0.36 9.25
N SER A 566 -27.77 -0.13 8.47
CA SER A 566 -27.96 -0.59 7.09
C SER A 566 -27.16 -1.87 6.87
N THR A 567 -27.80 -3.01 7.02
CA THR A 567 -27.22 -4.34 6.83
C THR A 567 -26.54 -4.48 5.46
N ILE A 568 -27.16 -3.92 4.41
CA ILE A 568 -26.60 -3.95 3.04
C ILE A 568 -25.27 -3.20 2.98
N THR A 569 -25.18 -2.02 3.60
CA THR A 569 -23.94 -1.23 3.61
C THR A 569 -22.81 -1.98 4.33
N MET A 570 -23.09 -2.59 5.47
CA MET A 570 -22.10 -3.37 6.21
C MET A 570 -21.67 -4.61 5.42
N ALA A 571 -22.62 -5.35 4.84
CA ALA A 571 -22.34 -6.52 4.02
C ALA A 571 -21.43 -6.21 2.82
N LEU A 572 -21.78 -5.16 2.06
CA LEU A 572 -21.02 -4.73 0.89
C LEU A 572 -19.62 -4.26 1.25
N ALA A 573 -19.47 -3.46 2.31
CA ALA A 573 -18.17 -2.99 2.76
C ALA A 573 -17.28 -4.16 3.22
N THR A 574 -17.85 -5.14 3.92
CA THR A 574 -17.12 -6.33 4.37
C THR A 574 -16.67 -7.18 3.17
N LEU A 575 -17.57 -7.44 2.20
CA LEU A 575 -17.22 -8.15 0.97
C LEU A 575 -16.12 -7.43 0.18
N PHE A 576 -16.23 -6.11 0.05
CA PHE A 576 -15.24 -5.34 -0.69
C PHE A 576 -13.89 -5.32 0.03
N GLY A 577 -13.88 -5.26 1.36
CA GLY A 577 -12.66 -5.48 2.14
C GLY A 577 -12.02 -6.83 1.86
N GLY A 578 -12.84 -7.89 1.72
CA GLY A 578 -12.38 -9.22 1.30
C GLY A 578 -11.80 -9.24 -0.13
N ILE A 579 -12.44 -8.55 -1.09
CA ILE A 579 -11.95 -8.41 -2.46
C ILE A 579 -10.60 -7.67 -2.48
N ILE A 580 -10.46 -6.58 -1.73
CA ILE A 580 -9.22 -5.83 -1.65
C ILE A 580 -8.09 -6.69 -1.07
N LEU A 581 -8.35 -7.46 0.01
CA LEU A 581 -7.38 -8.40 0.57
C LEU A 581 -7.07 -9.56 -0.40
N PHE A 582 -8.02 -9.98 -1.21
CA PHE A 582 -7.75 -10.96 -2.27
C PHE A 582 -6.78 -10.39 -3.31
N VAL A 583 -7.02 -9.17 -3.77
CA VAL A 583 -6.15 -8.48 -4.75
C VAL A 583 -4.74 -8.26 -4.16
N SER A 584 -4.63 -7.89 -2.88
CA SER A 584 -3.32 -7.73 -2.22
C SER A 584 -2.53 -9.04 -2.09
N GLY A 585 -3.21 -10.18 -2.04
CA GLY A 585 -2.60 -11.51 -1.98
C GLY A 585 -2.24 -12.11 -3.34
N LEU A 586 -2.43 -11.41 -4.45
CA LEU A 586 -1.97 -11.84 -5.76
C LEU A 586 -0.45 -11.67 -5.87
N ASN A 587 0.22 -12.56 -6.58
CA ASN A 587 1.70 -12.66 -6.64
C ASN A 587 2.44 -11.45 -7.24
N TRP A 588 1.76 -10.36 -7.56
CA TRP A 588 2.34 -9.11 -8.08
C TRP A 588 2.60 -8.05 -7.00
N MET A 589 2.22 -8.32 -5.74
CA MET A 589 2.55 -7.47 -4.59
C MET A 589 3.40 -8.26 -3.60
N ASP A 590 4.49 -7.66 -3.13
CA ASP A 590 5.36 -8.28 -2.15
C ASP A 590 4.86 -8.05 -0.72
N PRO A 591 4.48 -9.09 0.02
CA PRO A 591 4.05 -8.99 1.41
C PRO A 591 5.21 -8.85 2.41
N GLN A 592 6.47 -8.89 1.97
CA GLN A 592 7.65 -8.83 2.83
C GLN A 592 7.70 -7.53 3.64
N ILE A 593 8.23 -7.59 4.85
CA ILE A 593 8.58 -6.43 5.66
C ILE A 593 10.02 -6.06 5.29
N GLY A 594 10.21 -5.00 4.53
CA GLY A 594 11.53 -4.53 4.10
C GLY A 594 12.04 -3.33 4.89
N THR A 595 13.18 -2.78 4.48
CA THR A 595 13.72 -1.53 4.99
C THR A 595 13.03 -0.33 4.33
N LEU A 596 12.92 0.78 5.07
CA LEU A 596 12.26 1.99 4.60
C LEU A 596 13.28 2.95 3.97
N VAL A 597 13.05 3.38 2.73
CA VAL A 597 13.91 4.40 2.10
C VAL A 597 13.88 5.73 2.88
N PRO A 598 14.98 6.49 2.94
CA PRO A 598 15.11 7.67 3.81
C PRO A 598 13.98 8.70 3.66
N VAL A 599 13.55 8.97 2.44
CA VAL A 599 12.50 9.96 2.14
C VAL A 599 11.15 9.61 2.77
N LEU A 600 10.89 8.31 2.99
CA LEU A 600 9.65 7.83 3.60
C LEU A 600 9.65 7.89 5.15
N LYS A 601 10.79 8.18 5.77
CA LYS A 601 10.93 8.36 7.22
C LYS A 601 10.41 9.75 7.64
N SER A 602 9.11 10.02 7.50
CA SER A 602 8.50 11.30 7.86
C SER A 602 7.16 11.11 8.57
N PRO A 603 6.92 11.76 9.71
CA PRO A 603 5.62 11.79 10.38
C PRO A 603 4.51 12.34 9.47
N TRP A 604 4.81 13.38 8.69
CA TRP A 604 3.85 13.98 7.76
C TRP A 604 3.38 13.02 6.69
N LEU A 605 4.32 12.22 6.13
CA LEU A 605 3.99 11.17 5.17
C LEU A 605 3.07 10.12 5.81
N MET A 606 3.35 9.70 7.03
CA MET A 606 2.53 8.75 7.78
C MET A 606 1.07 9.20 7.85
N PHE A 607 0.83 10.46 8.30
CA PHE A 607 -0.51 11.04 8.40
C PHE A 607 -1.15 11.24 7.03
N HIS A 608 -0.38 11.73 6.05
CA HIS A 608 -0.85 11.90 4.67
C HIS A 608 -1.41 10.59 4.10
N VAL A 609 -0.60 9.53 4.11
CA VAL A 609 -1.00 8.23 3.55
C VAL A 609 -2.18 7.64 4.30
N ALA A 610 -2.18 7.69 5.64
CA ALA A 610 -3.29 7.19 6.45
C ALA A 610 -4.62 7.88 6.09
N VAL A 611 -4.61 9.20 5.93
CA VAL A 611 -5.84 9.97 5.65
C VAL A 611 -6.31 9.78 4.20
N ILE A 612 -5.38 9.88 3.22
CA ILE A 612 -5.74 9.80 1.80
C ILE A 612 -6.22 8.40 1.41
N VAL A 613 -5.56 7.37 1.94
CA VAL A 613 -5.90 5.96 1.67
C VAL A 613 -7.23 5.57 2.34
N ALA A 614 -7.52 6.10 3.54
CA ALA A 614 -8.84 5.93 4.15
C ALA A 614 -9.95 6.50 3.25
N ALA A 615 -9.72 7.63 2.55
CA ALA A 615 -10.69 8.19 1.62
C ALA A 615 -11.06 7.20 0.50
N TYR A 616 -10.11 6.40 0.00
CA TYR A 616 -10.37 5.39 -1.03
C TYR A 616 -11.36 4.32 -0.55
N GLY A 617 -11.29 3.92 0.72
CA GLY A 617 -12.26 3.00 1.34
C GLY A 617 -13.69 3.58 1.33
N PHE A 618 -13.85 4.87 1.68
CA PHE A 618 -15.16 5.56 1.63
C PHE A 618 -15.68 5.71 0.20
N PHE A 619 -14.82 6.01 -0.76
CA PHE A 619 -15.19 6.06 -2.18
C PHE A 619 -15.58 4.68 -2.72
N GLY A 620 -14.90 3.62 -2.30
CA GLY A 620 -15.24 2.24 -2.61
C GLY A 620 -16.64 1.85 -2.13
N ILE A 621 -17.03 2.27 -0.93
CA ILE A 621 -18.41 2.10 -0.46
C ILE A 621 -19.39 2.86 -1.35
N GLY A 622 -19.07 4.09 -1.72
CA GLY A 622 -19.90 4.87 -2.63
C GLY A 622 -20.09 4.18 -3.99
N PHE A 623 -19.03 3.62 -4.55
CA PHE A 623 -19.05 2.80 -5.76
C PHE A 623 -20.01 1.62 -5.63
N LEU A 624 -19.91 0.82 -4.56
CA LEU A 624 -20.76 -0.35 -4.35
C LEU A 624 -22.22 0.01 -4.12
N LEU A 625 -22.50 1.03 -3.30
CA LEU A 625 -23.85 1.51 -3.07
C LEU A 625 -24.48 2.06 -4.34
N GLY A 626 -23.68 2.70 -5.21
CA GLY A 626 -24.10 3.13 -6.54
C GLY A 626 -24.50 1.95 -7.43
N ILE A 627 -23.67 0.90 -7.50
CA ILE A 627 -23.98 -0.33 -8.25
C ILE A 627 -25.27 -0.97 -7.75
N VAL A 628 -25.44 -1.14 -6.43
CA VAL A 628 -26.66 -1.74 -5.86
C VAL A 628 -27.89 -0.91 -6.18
N ASN A 629 -27.81 0.43 -6.08
CA ASN A 629 -28.92 1.30 -6.43
C ASN A 629 -29.30 1.21 -7.90
N LEU A 630 -28.32 1.20 -8.81
CA LEU A 630 -28.57 1.02 -10.25
C LEU A 630 -29.17 -0.35 -10.55
N SER A 631 -28.69 -1.41 -9.85
CA SER A 631 -29.22 -2.78 -9.99
C SER A 631 -30.66 -2.88 -9.48
N LEU A 632 -30.97 -2.31 -8.32
CA LEU A 632 -32.34 -2.25 -7.80
C LEU A 632 -33.27 -1.50 -8.77
N THR A 633 -32.80 -0.39 -9.35
CA THR A 633 -33.56 0.38 -10.35
C THR A 633 -33.79 -0.42 -11.62
N ALA A 634 -32.79 -1.21 -12.09
CA ALA A 634 -32.86 -1.99 -13.31
C ALA A 634 -33.71 -3.27 -13.20
N PHE A 635 -33.56 -4.01 -12.11
CA PHE A 635 -34.04 -5.39 -12.02
C PHE A 635 -35.14 -5.64 -10.99
N ALA A 636 -35.25 -4.82 -9.92
CA ALA A 636 -36.25 -5.05 -8.90
C ALA A 636 -37.67 -4.73 -9.37
N LYS A 637 -38.65 -5.50 -8.87
CA LYS A 637 -40.09 -5.19 -9.06
C LYS A 637 -40.43 -3.87 -8.35
N LYS A 638 -41.27 -3.07 -9.00
CA LYS A 638 -41.69 -1.77 -8.47
C LYS A 638 -42.51 -1.98 -7.18
N SER A 639 -41.96 -1.51 -6.05
CA SER A 639 -42.64 -1.47 -4.78
C SER A 639 -42.22 -0.21 -4.00
N GLU A 640 -43.06 0.26 -3.09
CA GLU A 640 -42.69 1.36 -2.23
C GLU A 640 -41.47 1.04 -1.35
N LEU A 641 -41.35 -0.22 -0.94
CA LEU A 641 -40.19 -0.67 -0.18
C LEU A 641 -38.86 -0.52 -0.97
N ILE A 642 -38.83 -0.90 -2.27
CA ILE A 642 -37.65 -0.75 -3.12
C ILE A 642 -37.31 0.72 -3.33
N ARG A 643 -38.33 1.58 -3.56
CA ARG A 643 -38.11 3.03 -3.68
C ARG A 643 -37.49 3.60 -2.41
N PHE A 644 -38.02 3.21 -1.25
CA PHE A 644 -37.50 3.59 0.06
C PHE A 644 -36.04 3.18 0.21
N ARG A 645 -35.66 1.94 -0.18
CA ARG A 645 -34.28 1.44 -0.10
C ARG A 645 -33.33 2.16 -1.02
N ILE A 646 -33.72 2.46 -2.26
CA ILE A 646 -32.92 3.26 -3.19
C ILE A 646 -32.62 4.63 -2.58
N LYS A 647 -33.60 5.29 -1.98
CA LYS A 647 -33.42 6.59 -1.31
C LYS A 647 -32.53 6.49 -0.08
N GLU A 648 -32.72 5.47 0.76
CA GLU A 648 -31.91 5.20 1.94
C GLU A 648 -30.44 4.97 1.57
N LEU A 649 -30.17 4.09 0.60
CA LEU A 649 -28.83 3.78 0.14
C LEU A 649 -28.16 4.96 -0.58
N SER A 650 -28.94 5.77 -1.33
CA SER A 650 -28.42 6.99 -1.97
C SER A 650 -28.01 8.05 -0.95
N ILE A 651 -28.76 8.22 0.14
CA ILE A 651 -28.37 9.13 1.23
C ILE A 651 -27.10 8.62 1.92
N THR A 652 -27.03 7.33 2.20
CA THR A 652 -25.83 6.71 2.80
C THR A 652 -24.61 6.86 1.90
N ASN A 653 -24.79 6.65 0.57
CA ASN A 653 -23.78 6.88 -0.44
C ASN A 653 -23.28 8.34 -0.38
N ASN A 654 -24.18 9.31 -0.41
CA ASN A 654 -23.84 10.73 -0.33
C ASN A 654 -23.05 11.08 0.95
N MET A 655 -23.43 10.49 2.10
CA MET A 655 -22.69 10.68 3.34
C MET A 655 -21.28 10.09 3.26
N ALA A 656 -21.12 8.88 2.70
CA ALA A 656 -19.82 8.25 2.50
C ALA A 656 -18.93 9.08 1.58
N LEU A 657 -19.44 9.54 0.44
CA LEU A 657 -18.71 10.39 -0.50
C LEU A 657 -18.27 11.73 0.11
N LEU A 658 -19.11 12.35 0.97
CA LEU A 658 -18.74 13.59 1.66
C LEU A 658 -17.57 13.37 2.65
N VAL A 659 -17.59 12.27 3.39
CA VAL A 659 -16.47 11.92 4.28
C VAL A 659 -15.23 11.59 3.46
N GLY A 660 -15.35 10.76 2.41
CA GLY A 660 -14.26 10.42 1.51
C GLY A 660 -13.63 11.67 0.88
N LEU A 661 -14.44 12.61 0.37
CA LEU A 661 -13.96 13.86 -0.21
C LEU A 661 -13.21 14.73 0.82
N THR A 662 -13.73 14.80 2.05
CA THR A 662 -13.05 15.53 3.14
C THR A 662 -11.68 14.93 3.45
N LEU A 663 -11.63 13.61 3.62
CA LEU A 663 -10.37 12.89 3.89
C LEU A 663 -9.40 13.02 2.70
N MET A 664 -9.89 12.87 1.46
CA MET A 664 -9.10 13.05 0.25
C MET A 664 -8.47 14.44 0.20
N THR A 665 -9.26 15.48 0.47
CA THR A 665 -8.79 16.86 0.44
C THR A 665 -7.77 17.12 1.55
N ILE A 666 -8.05 16.76 2.80
CA ILE A 666 -7.12 16.91 3.90
C ILE A 666 -5.84 16.12 3.63
N GLY A 667 -5.96 14.85 3.18
CA GLY A 667 -4.83 14.01 2.85
C GLY A 667 -3.94 14.63 1.78
N THR A 668 -4.52 15.14 0.68
CA THR A 668 -3.76 15.78 -0.40
C THR A 668 -2.92 16.95 0.10
N PHE A 669 -3.47 17.81 0.95
CA PHE A 669 -2.71 18.95 1.49
C PHE A 669 -1.73 18.57 2.59
N LEU A 670 -1.97 17.52 3.37
CA LEU A 670 -0.93 16.94 4.24
C LEU A 670 0.26 16.41 3.42
N GLY A 671 -0.01 15.81 2.25
CA GLY A 671 1.03 15.41 1.31
C GLY A 671 1.82 16.60 0.75
N ALA A 672 1.15 17.71 0.51
CA ALA A 672 1.83 18.96 0.09
C ALA A 672 2.75 19.52 1.20
N VAL A 673 2.38 19.41 2.47
CA VAL A 673 3.27 19.76 3.60
C VAL A 673 4.50 18.86 3.61
N TRP A 674 4.30 17.52 3.51
CA TRP A 674 5.41 16.59 3.44
C TRP A 674 6.32 16.85 2.23
N ALA A 675 5.76 17.08 1.04
CA ALA A 675 6.52 17.39 -0.17
C ALA A 675 7.36 18.65 -0.01
N ASN A 676 6.85 19.66 0.70
CA ASN A 676 7.60 20.88 1.00
C ASN A 676 8.76 20.65 1.99
N GLU A 677 8.65 19.70 2.91
CA GLU A 677 9.75 19.39 3.83
C GLU A 677 10.76 18.42 3.23
N SER A 678 10.32 17.55 2.30
CA SER A 678 11.20 16.57 1.69
C SER A 678 11.89 17.06 0.43
N TRP A 679 11.20 17.88 -0.38
CA TRP A 679 11.65 18.31 -1.72
C TRP A 679 11.65 19.82 -1.93
N GLY A 680 11.31 20.61 -0.93
CA GLY A 680 11.29 22.06 -0.99
C GLY A 680 10.14 22.70 -1.74
N ARG A 681 9.17 21.93 -2.21
CA ARG A 681 8.02 22.43 -2.94
C ARG A 681 6.75 21.73 -2.50
N TYR A 682 5.69 22.45 -2.21
CA TYR A 682 4.42 21.88 -1.80
C TYR A 682 3.52 21.41 -2.96
N TRP A 683 3.91 21.68 -4.22
CA TRP A 683 3.22 21.21 -5.41
C TRP A 683 4.16 21.17 -6.63
N GLY A 684 4.36 20.02 -7.23
CA GLY A 684 5.28 19.82 -8.34
C GLY A 684 4.63 19.35 -9.66
N TRP A 685 3.29 19.21 -9.68
CA TRP A 685 2.57 18.59 -10.79
C TRP A 685 3.04 17.18 -11.11
N ASP A 686 3.48 16.46 -10.09
CA ASP A 686 3.76 15.04 -10.21
C ASP A 686 2.48 14.28 -10.59
N PRO A 687 2.56 13.17 -11.35
CA PRO A 687 1.39 12.41 -11.76
C PRO A 687 0.47 12.03 -10.58
N LYS A 688 1.03 11.70 -9.42
CA LYS A 688 0.26 11.31 -8.23
C LYS A 688 -0.48 12.49 -7.59
N GLU A 689 0.17 13.65 -7.50
CA GLU A 689 -0.45 14.90 -7.05
C GLU A 689 -1.58 15.32 -7.99
N THR A 690 -1.30 15.28 -9.29
CA THR A 690 -2.27 15.65 -10.35
C THR A 690 -3.51 14.77 -10.32
N TRP A 691 -3.34 13.45 -10.22
CA TRP A 691 -4.49 12.52 -10.17
C TRP A 691 -5.23 12.57 -8.83
N ALA A 692 -4.55 12.90 -7.73
CA ALA A 692 -5.20 13.21 -6.46
C ALA A 692 -6.12 14.44 -6.58
N LEU A 693 -5.64 15.51 -7.23
CA LEU A 693 -6.44 16.72 -7.52
C LEU A 693 -7.62 16.40 -8.45
N ILE A 694 -7.40 15.65 -9.54
CA ILE A 694 -8.46 15.20 -10.44
C ILE A 694 -9.53 14.42 -9.67
N THR A 695 -9.13 13.48 -8.83
CA THR A 695 -10.06 12.71 -7.98
C THR A 695 -10.88 13.61 -7.05
N MET A 696 -10.23 14.58 -6.41
CA MET A 696 -10.91 15.58 -5.57
C MET A 696 -11.94 16.38 -6.36
N ILE A 697 -11.60 16.84 -7.58
CA ILE A 697 -12.52 17.60 -8.46
C ILE A 697 -13.69 16.72 -8.90
N VAL A 698 -13.45 15.49 -9.35
CA VAL A 698 -14.47 14.54 -9.79
C VAL A 698 -15.48 14.27 -8.68
N TYR A 699 -15.03 13.94 -7.47
CA TYR A 699 -15.94 13.73 -6.35
C TYR A 699 -16.60 15.02 -5.84
N SER A 700 -15.96 16.18 -6.01
CA SER A 700 -16.60 17.48 -5.79
C SER A 700 -17.79 17.69 -6.73
N ILE A 701 -17.64 17.38 -8.02
CA ILE A 701 -18.73 17.45 -8.99
C ILE A 701 -19.88 16.51 -8.58
N VAL A 702 -19.58 15.25 -8.26
CA VAL A 702 -20.59 14.26 -7.85
C VAL A 702 -21.36 14.72 -6.63
N THR A 703 -20.66 15.18 -5.60
CA THR A 703 -21.30 15.64 -4.37
C THR A 703 -22.07 16.94 -4.54
N HIS A 704 -21.75 17.79 -5.53
CA HIS A 704 -22.44 19.06 -5.79
C HIS A 704 -23.47 18.98 -6.94
N ILE A 705 -23.70 17.83 -7.55
CA ILE A 705 -24.62 17.66 -8.68
C ILE A 705 -26.05 18.15 -8.39
N HIS A 706 -26.49 18.07 -7.14
CA HIS A 706 -27.79 18.54 -6.67
C HIS A 706 -27.95 20.07 -6.79
N LEU A 707 -26.86 20.84 -6.91
CA LEU A 707 -26.91 22.29 -7.12
C LEU A 707 -27.17 22.65 -8.60
N VAL A 708 -26.75 21.79 -9.53
CA VAL A 708 -26.87 22.02 -10.98
C VAL A 708 -28.27 21.68 -11.47
N LYS A 709 -28.86 20.61 -10.96
CA LYS A 709 -30.23 20.20 -11.31
C LYS A 709 -31.12 20.38 -10.10
N LYS A 710 -32.16 21.23 -10.24
CA LYS A 710 -33.17 21.54 -9.20
C LYS A 710 -33.97 20.30 -8.74
N ARG A 711 -33.85 19.17 -9.40
CA ARG A 711 -34.51 17.90 -9.07
C ARG A 711 -33.48 16.89 -8.58
N ASP A 712 -33.79 16.17 -7.50
CA ASP A 712 -33.01 15.05 -6.98
C ASP A 712 -33.00 13.89 -8.00
N ASN A 713 -32.04 13.91 -8.91
CA ASN A 713 -31.84 12.84 -9.88
C ASN A 713 -30.96 11.74 -9.25
N LEU A 714 -31.58 10.86 -8.46
CA LEU A 714 -30.90 9.77 -7.76
C LEU A 714 -30.17 8.83 -8.73
N TRP A 715 -30.74 8.58 -9.91
CA TRP A 715 -30.10 7.77 -10.92
C TRP A 715 -28.77 8.40 -11.36
N LEU A 716 -28.75 9.67 -11.71
CA LEU A 716 -27.54 10.37 -12.16
C LEU A 716 -26.48 10.41 -11.05
N PHE A 717 -26.89 10.70 -9.81
CA PHE A 717 -26.00 10.70 -8.66
C PHE A 717 -25.34 9.34 -8.46
N ASN A 718 -26.11 8.23 -8.48
CA ASN A 718 -25.57 6.89 -8.30
C ASN A 718 -24.68 6.46 -9.48
N LEU A 719 -25.03 6.80 -10.73
CA LEU A 719 -24.20 6.53 -11.90
C LEU A 719 -22.86 7.26 -11.81
N LEU A 720 -22.88 8.56 -11.49
CA LEU A 720 -21.67 9.36 -11.34
C LEU A 720 -20.82 8.89 -10.16
N SER A 721 -21.42 8.42 -9.06
CA SER A 721 -20.65 7.86 -7.92
C SER A 721 -19.90 6.59 -8.32
N VAL A 722 -20.45 5.78 -9.22
CA VAL A 722 -19.79 4.59 -9.76
C VAL A 722 -18.66 4.98 -10.72
N LEU A 723 -18.93 5.85 -11.67
CA LEU A 723 -17.94 6.26 -12.68
C LEU A 723 -16.77 7.03 -12.05
N ALA A 724 -17.03 7.81 -11.00
CA ALA A 724 -16.01 8.56 -10.28
C ALA A 724 -14.91 7.65 -9.68
N PHE A 725 -15.23 6.39 -9.37
CA PHE A 725 -14.27 5.45 -8.82
C PHE A 725 -13.12 5.13 -9.77
N ALA A 726 -13.31 5.33 -11.10
CA ALA A 726 -12.22 5.24 -12.08
C ALA A 726 -11.05 6.18 -11.76
N SER A 727 -11.32 7.38 -11.22
CA SER A 727 -10.28 8.32 -10.82
C SER A 727 -9.45 7.79 -9.63
N VAL A 728 -10.08 7.07 -8.70
CA VAL A 728 -9.37 6.41 -7.58
C VAL A 728 -8.47 5.29 -8.09
N LEU A 729 -8.99 4.44 -8.99
CA LEU A 729 -8.21 3.37 -9.62
C LEU A 729 -7.03 3.92 -10.40
N MET A 730 -7.23 5.04 -11.12
CA MET A 730 -6.14 5.70 -11.85
C MET A 730 -5.12 6.31 -10.89
N THR A 731 -5.54 6.95 -9.80
CA THR A 731 -4.63 7.52 -8.79
C THR A 731 -3.79 6.45 -8.10
N PHE A 732 -4.37 5.28 -7.81
CA PHE A 732 -3.68 4.21 -7.10
C PHE A 732 -2.91 3.28 -8.05
N PHE A 733 -3.58 2.68 -9.03
CA PHE A 733 -2.97 1.71 -9.94
C PHE A 733 -2.34 2.40 -11.16
N GLY A 734 -3.09 3.27 -11.84
CA GLY A 734 -2.63 3.89 -13.08
C GLY A 734 -1.33 4.67 -12.89
N VAL A 735 -1.24 5.48 -11.85
CA VAL A 735 -0.01 6.25 -11.56
C VAL A 735 1.15 5.35 -11.20
N ASN A 736 0.94 4.33 -10.35
CA ASN A 736 2.04 3.47 -9.90
C ASN A 736 2.59 2.55 -11.01
N TYR A 737 1.76 2.18 -12.00
CA TYR A 737 2.11 1.16 -12.99
C TYR A 737 2.26 1.68 -14.42
N LEU A 738 1.62 2.81 -14.76
CA LEU A 738 1.60 3.34 -16.12
C LEU A 738 2.37 4.65 -16.27
N LEU A 739 2.62 5.37 -15.17
CA LEU A 739 3.24 6.68 -15.20
C LEU A 739 4.51 6.67 -14.33
N SER A 740 5.54 7.38 -14.78
CA SER A 740 6.75 7.62 -14.00
C SER A 740 6.67 8.96 -13.25
N GLY A 741 7.08 9.00 -12.00
CA GLY A 741 7.08 10.22 -11.18
C GLY A 741 7.90 10.08 -9.91
N MET A 742 8.01 11.15 -9.14
CA MET A 742 8.79 11.18 -7.88
C MET A 742 8.21 10.29 -6.78
N HIS A 743 6.95 9.88 -6.90
CA HIS A 743 6.26 8.97 -5.99
C HIS A 743 6.26 7.50 -6.47
N SER A 744 7.06 7.15 -7.46
CA SER A 744 7.16 5.77 -7.97
C SER A 744 8.24 5.01 -7.20
N TYR A 745 7.89 4.45 -6.05
CA TYR A 745 8.81 3.73 -5.15
C TYR A 745 8.81 2.20 -5.35
N GLY A 746 8.16 1.68 -6.37
CA GLY A 746 8.08 0.24 -6.63
C GLY A 746 8.03 -0.08 -8.11
N VAL A 747 8.82 -1.06 -8.53
CA VAL A 747 8.71 -1.67 -9.86
C VAL A 747 7.80 -2.88 -9.71
N THR A 748 6.70 -2.91 -10.43
CA THR A 748 5.80 -4.08 -10.44
C THR A 748 5.51 -4.51 -11.87
N ASP A 749 5.63 -5.80 -12.08
CA ASP A 749 5.43 -6.44 -13.38
C ASP A 749 4.01 -7.04 -13.47
N GLY A 750 3.36 -6.94 -14.63
CA GLY A 750 2.15 -7.71 -14.91
C GLY A 750 0.82 -6.95 -15.04
N VAL A 751 0.83 -5.67 -15.41
CA VAL A 751 -0.35 -4.77 -15.40
C VAL A 751 -1.35 -4.98 -16.54
N SER A 752 -0.95 -5.55 -17.68
CA SER A 752 -1.80 -5.59 -18.89
C SER A 752 -3.13 -6.34 -18.68
N THR A 753 -3.09 -7.48 -18.00
CA THR A 753 -4.27 -8.32 -17.77
C THR A 753 -5.26 -7.68 -16.78
N VAL A 754 -4.77 -7.05 -15.72
CA VAL A 754 -5.61 -6.34 -14.75
C VAL A 754 -6.34 -5.16 -15.39
N PHE A 755 -5.68 -4.45 -16.32
CA PHE A 755 -6.29 -3.35 -17.03
C PHE A 755 -7.47 -3.77 -17.89
N ILE A 756 -7.39 -4.93 -18.55
CA ILE A 756 -8.49 -5.51 -19.33
C ILE A 756 -9.70 -5.77 -18.42
N TYR A 757 -9.50 -6.37 -17.25
CA TYR A 757 -10.60 -6.61 -16.30
C TYR A 757 -11.24 -5.31 -15.79
N ILE A 758 -10.46 -4.27 -15.55
CA ILE A 758 -10.98 -2.95 -15.17
C ILE A 758 -11.84 -2.37 -16.29
N VAL A 759 -11.39 -2.42 -17.55
CA VAL A 759 -12.17 -1.94 -18.69
C VAL A 759 -13.47 -2.72 -18.86
N LEU A 760 -13.42 -4.06 -18.76
CA LEU A 760 -14.62 -4.91 -18.82
C LEU A 760 -15.62 -4.59 -17.69
N ALA A 761 -15.13 -4.31 -16.48
CA ALA A 761 -15.97 -3.91 -15.36
C ALA A 761 -16.67 -2.56 -15.65
N PHE A 762 -15.98 -1.58 -16.22
CA PHE A 762 -16.58 -0.30 -16.59
C PHE A 762 -17.58 -0.42 -17.75
N VAL A 763 -17.35 -1.30 -18.72
CA VAL A 763 -18.32 -1.63 -19.78
C VAL A 763 -19.59 -2.23 -19.15
N ALA A 764 -19.45 -3.18 -18.23
CA ALA A 764 -20.58 -3.77 -17.49
C ALA A 764 -21.37 -2.70 -16.71
N VAL A 765 -20.68 -1.76 -16.07
CA VAL A 765 -21.30 -0.61 -15.39
C VAL A 765 -22.04 0.29 -16.39
N GLY A 766 -21.49 0.52 -17.57
CA GLY A 766 -22.15 1.27 -18.66
C GLY A 766 -23.46 0.61 -19.08
N ILE A 767 -23.45 -0.71 -19.30
CA ILE A 767 -24.64 -1.49 -19.61
C ILE A 767 -25.69 -1.37 -18.50
N LEU A 768 -25.28 -1.54 -17.24
CA LEU A 768 -26.16 -1.38 -16.07
C LEU A 768 -26.75 0.04 -16.02
N GLY A 769 -25.95 1.06 -16.31
CA GLY A 769 -26.38 2.45 -16.42
C GLY A 769 -27.50 2.63 -17.45
N VAL A 770 -27.34 2.05 -18.65
CA VAL A 770 -28.38 2.12 -19.70
C VAL A 770 -29.65 1.36 -19.31
N LEU A 771 -29.52 0.15 -18.76
CA LEU A 771 -30.66 -0.65 -18.31
C LEU A 771 -31.46 0.05 -17.20
N SER A 772 -30.78 0.65 -16.23
CA SER A 772 -31.41 1.40 -15.15
C SER A 772 -32.02 2.72 -15.64
N TYR A 773 -31.40 3.38 -16.65
CA TYR A 773 -31.94 4.61 -17.25
C TYR A 773 -33.31 4.41 -17.88
N ARG A 774 -33.51 3.32 -18.61
CA ARG A 774 -34.80 2.99 -19.24
C ARG A 774 -35.93 2.85 -18.23
N LYS A 775 -35.62 2.41 -16.98
CA LYS A 775 -36.60 2.17 -15.92
C LYS A 775 -36.73 3.33 -14.90
N ARG A 776 -35.87 4.39 -15.00
CA ARG A 776 -35.86 5.55 -14.08
C ARG A 776 -37.13 6.39 -14.08
N ARG A 777 -37.92 6.34 -15.19
CA ARG A 777 -39.20 7.11 -15.32
C ARG A 777 -40.21 6.81 -14.21
N TYR A 778 -39.89 5.88 -13.35
CA TYR A 778 -40.71 5.44 -12.24
C TYR A 778 -40.08 5.80 -10.87
N GLU A 779 -39.00 6.60 -10.84
CA GLU A 779 -38.52 7.20 -9.59
C GLU A 779 -39.48 8.29 -9.13
N PRO A 780 -39.86 8.34 -7.84
CA PRO A 780 -40.71 9.43 -7.34
C PRO A 780 -39.90 10.72 -7.31
N TYR A 781 -40.55 11.81 -7.70
CA TYR A 781 -40.04 13.15 -7.56
C TYR A 781 -39.97 13.58 -6.10
#